data_469e00d5a9a886479d0db072297637c9
#
_entry.id   469e00d5a9a886479d0db072297637c9
#
_cell.length_a   1.000
_cell.length_b   1.000
_cell.length_c   1.000
_cell.angle_alpha   90.00
_cell.angle_beta   90.00
_cell.angle_gamma   90.00
#
_symmetry.space_group_name_H-M   'P 1'
#
loop_
_entity.id
_entity.type
_entity.pdbx_description
1 polymer ?
#
loop_
_entity_poly.entity_id
_entity_poly.type
_entity_poly.pdbx_seq_one_letter_code
_entity_poly.pdbx_strand_id
1 'polypeptide(L)'
;MKKASIFIHTASLCLALSLSFFCAPAFPQSSGAEKPWPNTTVVGAAQGYNPKITDDFYAAVNREWLSSAKIPQGYPRTGSFTERAIQVDKELLSLMTRKDIKGRDAQNVQNLYELFLDWEGRKAGIDELKKIIGRVNEIKTIEEFRAYIASDAFIYACEPFCDFYAGNDMSEPMKSALTIYPTSLSLNDAAEYKALTQNGKNQKAFVDAATLFVLKKTGFGEQEASALLENKYQFEKELASGMMSTEEINSPDYYSKSLNKKSLAELAELSPNFPLVQIMKARGMDKAKRIYLTEPDWLKKINALFVQENLEKAKAYAIASTALAAAAFLDKESYDFHKAASNKRMGIAQAQSHQDDARDFVSGAISVPLSKLYAKHCVDKSAKSRVTKLIKETIAEYKKIVMAQDWLCDATKKKAVQKLSATKIHVAYPALWDNYSALDIRSKDEGENIFSAVKKIEAFYIKKTNKQVNNPFGSGMWNGKVYEVNAFNGFTNNSINIIAGILGGAFFGRDMKDEELYGALGMVIGHEISHSFDATGSQFDKRGAMRNWWTEKDWAAFEERTKKIADYFDSMNTLGDRHQSGKTVQGEAAADIGGVKVMLALSKKKSGFDYDLFFKSYARLWASLCQKEFADIRLNKDTHPFDYLRVNVTLQQFEEFHQFYGIKPGDGMYLAPEKRVGIW
;
A
#
# COMPACT_ATOMS: atom_id res chain seq x y z
N MET A 1 0.02 -4.24 -5.34
CA MET A 1 1.31 -4.33 -6.05
C MET A 1 1.47 -3.11 -6.95
N LYS A 2 1.80 -1.98 -6.40
CA LYS A 2 2.26 -0.82 -7.17
C LYS A 2 3.70 -0.57 -6.82
N LYS A 3 4.59 -0.53 -7.80
CA LYS A 3 5.61 0.40 -8.15
C LYS A 3 7.03 -0.07 -8.32
N ALA A 4 7.56 0.38 -9.42
CA ALA A 4 8.96 0.66 -9.58
C ALA A 4 9.14 2.01 -10.27
N SER A 5 8.61 3.09 -9.73
CA SER A 5 9.14 4.43 -9.98
C SER A 5 9.68 4.96 -8.66
N ILE A 6 10.99 5.09 -8.56
CA ILE A 6 11.68 5.44 -7.32
C ILE A 6 11.57 6.93 -7.02
N PHE A 7 11.41 7.78 -8.04
CA PHE A 7 11.38 9.22 -7.86
C PHE A 7 10.21 9.74 -7.02
N ILE A 8 9.02 9.20 -7.20
CA ILE A 8 7.80 9.73 -6.53
C ILE A 8 7.54 9.08 -5.16
N HIS A 9 8.16 7.93 -4.86
CA HIS A 9 7.75 7.11 -3.72
C HIS A 9 8.66 7.18 -2.50
N THR A 10 9.86 7.71 -2.64
CA THR A 10 10.79 7.84 -1.50
C THR A 10 10.45 8.99 -0.57
N ALA A 11 9.76 10.02 -1.03
CA ALA A 11 9.31 11.13 -0.17
C ALA A 11 7.96 10.87 0.53
N SER A 12 7.25 9.79 0.20
CA SER A 12 5.92 9.45 0.76
C SER A 12 5.87 8.07 1.41
N LEU A 13 6.99 7.41 1.65
CA LEU A 13 7.05 6.03 2.13
C LEU A 13 6.90 5.83 3.64
N CYS A 14 6.46 6.84 4.36
CA CYS A 14 5.82 6.63 5.65
C CYS A 14 4.32 6.48 5.42
N LEU A 15 3.84 5.28 5.15
CA LEU A 15 2.48 4.85 4.82
C LEU A 15 2.09 4.94 3.34
N ALA A 16 2.55 4.00 2.53
CA ALA A 16 1.91 3.71 1.25
C ALA A 16 0.62 2.92 1.48
N LEU A 17 -0.43 3.60 1.86
CA LEU A 17 -1.80 3.20 1.58
C LEU A 17 -2.13 3.73 0.19
N SER A 18 -2.38 2.85 -0.75
CA SER A 18 -2.84 3.21 -2.10
C SER A 18 -4.22 3.85 -2.00
N LEU A 19 -4.34 5.01 -2.54
CA LEU A 19 -5.38 5.98 -2.23
C LEU A 19 -6.17 6.40 -3.45
N SER A 20 -7.50 6.33 -3.44
CA SER A 20 -8.36 6.82 -4.50
C SER A 20 -9.82 7.06 -4.15
N PHE A 21 -10.41 7.98 -4.83
CA PHE A 21 -11.71 8.57 -4.56
C PHE A 21 -12.85 8.14 -5.46
N PHE A 22 -14.06 8.27 -4.93
CA PHE A 22 -15.25 8.65 -5.67
C PHE A 22 -16.13 9.64 -4.89
N CYS A 23 -16.67 10.62 -5.63
CA CYS A 23 -17.88 11.31 -5.26
C CYS A 23 -19.03 10.51 -5.88
N ALA A 24 -19.79 9.80 -5.07
CA ALA A 24 -21.07 9.25 -5.52
C ALA A 24 -22.05 10.41 -5.75
N PRO A 25 -22.94 10.32 -6.75
CA PRO A 25 -24.11 11.19 -6.76
C PRO A 25 -24.87 10.96 -5.46
N ALA A 26 -25.38 12.03 -4.86
CA ALA A 26 -26.17 11.96 -3.65
C ALA A 26 -27.32 10.98 -3.83
N PHE A 27 -27.19 9.80 -3.24
CA PHE A 27 -28.30 8.89 -3.08
C PHE A 27 -29.24 9.48 -2.02
N PRO A 28 -30.55 9.29 -2.15
CA PRO A 28 -31.50 9.80 -1.16
C PRO A 28 -31.14 9.24 0.21
N GLN A 29 -31.03 10.13 1.19
CA GLN A 29 -30.85 9.76 2.59
C GLN A 29 -31.85 8.68 2.97
N SER A 30 -31.34 7.47 3.25
CA SER A 30 -32.13 6.49 3.95
C SER A 30 -32.31 7.03 5.38
N SER A 31 -33.52 7.41 5.73
CA SER A 31 -33.93 7.75 7.07
C SER A 31 -33.68 6.54 7.97
N GLY A 32 -32.63 6.60 8.81
CA GLY A 32 -32.39 5.59 9.82
C GLY A 32 -30.97 5.01 9.92
N ALA A 33 -29.91 5.74 9.49
CA ALA A 33 -28.53 5.33 9.80
C ALA A 33 -28.34 5.46 11.33
N GLU A 34 -28.40 4.35 12.04
CA GLU A 34 -27.97 4.29 13.43
C GLU A 34 -26.49 4.69 13.47
N LYS A 35 -26.11 5.66 14.31
CA LYS A 35 -24.71 5.95 14.63
C LYS A 35 -24.29 4.95 15.70
N PRO A 36 -23.68 3.82 15.38
CA PRO A 36 -23.41 2.85 16.40
C PRO A 36 -22.41 3.38 17.44
N TRP A 37 -21.34 4.02 17.00
CA TRP A 37 -20.26 4.54 17.87
C TRP A 37 -19.60 5.81 17.30
N PRO A 38 -19.12 6.74 18.16
CA PRO A 38 -18.27 7.83 17.69
C PRO A 38 -16.90 7.30 17.22
N ASN A 39 -16.33 7.92 16.21
CA ASN A 39 -14.98 7.57 15.77
C ASN A 39 -13.93 8.11 16.77
N THR A 40 -13.68 7.37 17.84
CA THR A 40 -12.72 7.74 18.89
C THR A 40 -11.25 7.63 18.46
N THR A 41 -10.96 7.20 17.23
CA THR A 41 -9.60 7.14 16.68
C THR A 41 -9.11 8.49 16.13
N VAL A 42 -9.93 9.54 16.16
CA VAL A 42 -9.55 10.90 15.74
C VAL A 42 -9.22 11.74 16.98
N VAL A 43 -8.16 12.54 16.90
CA VAL A 43 -7.75 13.45 17.98
C VAL A 43 -8.93 14.29 18.48
N GLY A 44 -9.15 14.27 19.80
CA GLY A 44 -10.23 15.01 20.48
C GLY A 44 -11.61 14.32 20.46
N ALA A 45 -11.84 13.32 19.64
CA ALA A 45 -13.16 12.68 19.51
C ALA A 45 -13.55 11.80 20.70
N ALA A 46 -12.57 11.30 21.48
CA ALA A 46 -12.82 10.52 22.68
C ALA A 46 -13.06 11.37 23.95
N GLN A 47 -12.93 12.69 23.86
CA GLN A 47 -13.01 13.56 25.03
C GLN A 47 -14.40 13.49 25.68
N GLY A 48 -14.46 13.11 26.96
CA GLY A 48 -15.71 12.97 27.71
C GLY A 48 -16.54 11.72 27.35
N TYR A 49 -16.13 10.93 26.38
CA TYR A 49 -16.81 9.69 26.01
C TYR A 49 -16.39 8.53 26.93
N ASN A 50 -17.35 8.01 27.70
CA ASN A 50 -17.12 7.00 28.72
C ASN A 50 -18.15 5.85 28.63
N PRO A 51 -18.12 5.05 27.56
CA PRO A 51 -19.09 3.97 27.37
C PRO A 51 -18.83 2.80 28.32
N LYS A 52 -19.89 1.98 28.51
CA LYS A 52 -19.75 0.64 29.09
C LYS A 52 -19.11 -0.30 28.06
N ILE A 53 -18.55 -1.39 28.55
CA ILE A 53 -17.97 -2.44 27.70
C ILE A 53 -19.01 -3.10 26.78
N THR A 54 -20.26 -3.10 27.17
CA THR A 54 -21.39 -3.62 26.40
C THR A 54 -21.93 -2.63 25.35
N ASP A 55 -21.54 -1.36 25.44
CA ASP A 55 -22.02 -0.32 24.53
C ASP A 55 -21.00 0.01 23.43
N ASP A 56 -19.73 0.11 23.80
CA ASP A 56 -18.59 0.33 22.87
C ASP A 56 -17.36 -0.35 23.45
N PHE A 57 -17.09 -1.55 22.97
CA PHE A 57 -16.00 -2.38 23.49
C PHE A 57 -14.63 -1.75 23.24
N TYR A 58 -14.41 -1.22 22.02
CA TYR A 58 -13.15 -0.58 21.67
C TYR A 58 -12.83 0.61 22.57
N ALA A 59 -13.76 1.55 22.71
CA ALA A 59 -13.53 2.75 23.50
C ALA A 59 -13.43 2.44 25.00
N ALA A 60 -14.23 1.49 25.51
CA ALA A 60 -14.19 1.10 26.91
C ALA A 60 -12.85 0.45 27.29
N VAL A 61 -12.34 -0.48 26.48
CA VAL A 61 -11.07 -1.18 26.71
C VAL A 61 -9.87 -0.24 26.56
N ASN A 62 -9.90 0.66 25.60
CA ASN A 62 -8.78 1.56 25.27
C ASN A 62 -8.89 2.95 25.93
N ARG A 63 -9.81 3.16 26.86
CA ARG A 63 -10.12 4.46 27.48
C ARG A 63 -8.90 5.20 27.98
N GLU A 64 -8.11 4.55 28.85
CA GLU A 64 -6.92 5.15 29.46
C GLU A 64 -5.89 5.54 28.39
N TRP A 65 -5.68 4.65 27.44
CA TRP A 65 -4.78 4.88 26.32
C TRP A 65 -5.27 6.04 25.45
N LEU A 66 -6.54 6.05 25.02
CA LEU A 66 -7.14 7.11 24.19
C LEU A 66 -7.10 8.49 24.87
N SER A 67 -7.17 8.54 26.21
CA SER A 67 -7.13 9.80 26.98
C SER A 67 -5.72 10.37 27.13
N SER A 68 -4.69 9.54 27.08
CA SER A 68 -3.30 9.90 27.36
C SER A 68 -2.37 9.83 26.14
N ALA A 69 -2.76 9.12 25.10
CA ALA A 69 -1.95 8.92 23.90
C ALA A 69 -1.64 10.24 23.20
N LYS A 70 -0.40 10.37 22.76
CA LYS A 70 0.08 11.52 21.98
C LYS A 70 0.66 11.00 20.68
N ILE A 71 0.30 11.66 19.58
CA ILE A 71 0.89 11.34 18.29
C ILE A 71 2.37 11.78 18.31
N PRO A 72 3.32 10.86 18.04
CA PRO A 72 4.74 11.20 18.03
C PRO A 72 5.09 12.22 16.95
N GLN A 73 6.19 12.95 17.19
CA GLN A 73 6.74 13.89 16.20
C GLN A 73 7.01 13.17 14.86
N GLY A 74 6.59 13.77 13.76
CA GLY A 74 6.76 13.25 12.40
C GLY A 74 5.74 12.23 11.95
N TYR A 75 4.80 11.83 12.81
CA TYR A 75 3.77 10.86 12.46
C TYR A 75 2.38 11.51 12.38
N PRO A 76 1.51 11.07 11.46
CA PRO A 76 0.11 11.52 11.41
C PRO A 76 -0.80 10.73 12.34
N ARG A 77 -0.31 9.65 12.94
CA ARG A 77 -1.05 8.75 13.84
C ARG A 77 -0.15 8.09 14.88
N THR A 78 -0.76 7.51 15.92
CA THR A 78 -0.13 6.60 16.88
C THR A 78 -0.99 5.36 17.10
N GLY A 79 -0.45 4.36 17.79
CA GLY A 79 -1.07 3.07 18.08
C GLY A 79 -0.08 1.92 17.96
N SER A 80 -0.52 0.69 18.20
CA SER A 80 0.38 -0.47 18.29
C SER A 80 1.28 -0.65 17.06
N PHE A 81 0.76 -0.40 15.86
CA PHE A 81 1.56 -0.44 14.62
C PHE A 81 2.63 0.65 14.58
N THR A 82 2.26 1.89 14.94
CA THR A 82 3.20 3.03 14.95
C THR A 82 4.25 2.86 16.05
N GLU A 83 3.86 2.42 17.23
CA GLU A 83 4.78 2.15 18.34
C GLU A 83 5.81 1.08 17.96
N ARG A 84 5.38 0.00 17.32
CA ARG A 84 6.29 -1.03 16.83
C ARG A 84 7.16 -0.50 15.67
N ALA A 85 6.62 0.30 14.76
CA ALA A 85 7.38 0.92 13.68
C ALA A 85 8.51 1.82 14.24
N ILE A 86 8.24 2.63 15.26
CA ILE A 86 9.26 3.47 15.93
C ILE A 86 10.40 2.62 16.53
N GLN A 87 10.10 1.43 17.07
CA GLN A 87 11.15 0.52 17.55
C GLN A 87 12.00 0.01 16.38
N VAL A 88 11.37 -0.43 15.31
CA VAL A 88 12.05 -0.86 14.08
C VAL A 88 12.88 0.28 13.49
N ASP A 89 12.36 1.50 13.46
CA ASP A 89 13.05 2.68 12.94
C ASP A 89 14.35 2.97 13.67
N LYS A 90 14.38 2.80 15.02
CA LYS A 90 15.60 2.91 15.81
C LYS A 90 16.62 1.81 15.47
N GLU A 91 16.14 0.58 15.25
CA GLU A 91 16.96 -0.54 14.81
C GLU A 91 17.58 -0.26 13.43
N LEU A 92 16.79 0.25 12.48
CA LEU A 92 17.25 0.61 11.13
C LEU A 92 18.27 1.76 11.18
N LEU A 93 18.01 2.81 11.93
CA LEU A 93 18.94 3.93 12.08
C LEU A 93 20.29 3.45 12.64
N SER A 94 20.25 2.54 13.61
CA SER A 94 21.47 1.92 14.15
C SER A 94 22.26 1.18 13.06
N LEU A 95 21.59 0.41 12.18
CA LEU A 95 22.26 -0.29 11.07
C LEU A 95 22.91 0.66 10.06
N MET A 96 22.30 1.83 9.82
CA MET A 96 22.78 2.84 8.88
C MET A 96 24.00 3.63 9.42
N THR A 97 24.12 3.76 10.74
CA THR A 97 25.15 4.59 11.39
C THR A 97 26.32 3.79 11.94
N ARG A 98 26.17 2.48 12.19
CA ARG A 98 27.21 1.61 12.75
C ARG A 98 28.33 1.32 11.74
N LYS A 99 29.55 1.74 12.05
CA LYS A 99 30.73 1.56 11.19
C LYS A 99 31.43 0.19 11.34
N ASP A 100 31.02 -0.62 12.32
CA ASP A 100 31.52 -1.99 12.52
C ASP A 100 30.86 -3.00 11.56
N ILE A 101 29.69 -2.70 11.00
CA ILE A 101 29.02 -3.54 10.00
C ILE A 101 29.69 -3.33 8.64
N LYS A 102 30.24 -4.42 8.09
CA LYS A 102 31.02 -4.41 6.85
C LYS A 102 30.34 -5.20 5.75
N GLY A 103 30.78 -4.97 4.53
CA GLY A 103 30.32 -5.62 3.31
C GLY A 103 29.51 -4.68 2.41
N ARG A 104 29.29 -5.11 1.16
CA ARG A 104 28.69 -4.27 0.12
C ARG A 104 27.28 -3.76 0.48
N ASP A 105 26.44 -4.63 1.04
CA ASP A 105 25.09 -4.23 1.43
C ASP A 105 25.16 -3.13 2.52
N ALA A 106 26.04 -3.25 3.51
CA ALA A 106 26.25 -2.24 4.55
C ALA A 106 26.82 -0.95 3.96
N GLN A 107 27.79 -1.04 3.07
CA GLN A 107 28.41 0.12 2.42
C GLN A 107 27.37 0.92 1.61
N ASN A 108 26.56 0.24 0.77
CA ASN A 108 25.48 0.90 0.03
C ASN A 108 24.48 1.61 0.94
N VAL A 109 24.08 0.95 2.03
CA VAL A 109 23.14 1.51 3.01
C VAL A 109 23.71 2.72 3.72
N GLN A 110 24.94 2.64 4.21
CA GLN A 110 25.62 3.71 4.93
C GLN A 110 25.96 4.89 4.02
N ASN A 111 26.48 4.63 2.83
CA ASN A 111 26.78 5.69 1.86
C ASN A 111 25.52 6.45 1.44
N LEU A 112 24.42 5.73 1.13
CA LEU A 112 23.18 6.37 0.73
C LEU A 112 22.58 7.23 1.87
N TYR A 113 22.69 6.78 3.12
CA TYR A 113 22.29 7.54 4.29
C TYR A 113 23.12 8.84 4.44
N GLU A 114 24.43 8.77 4.30
CA GLU A 114 25.30 9.93 4.38
C GLU A 114 25.10 10.90 3.22
N LEU A 115 24.91 10.39 1.99
CA LEU A 115 24.62 11.21 0.81
C LEU A 115 23.28 11.96 0.95
N PHE A 116 22.27 11.33 1.58
CA PHE A 116 21.01 12.03 1.82
C PHE A 116 21.19 13.24 2.75
N LEU A 117 22.08 13.18 3.72
CA LEU A 117 22.37 14.24 4.69
C LEU A 117 23.44 15.25 4.22
N ASP A 118 24.06 15.02 3.07
CA ASP A 118 25.06 15.92 2.50
C ASP A 118 24.40 17.10 1.78
N TRP A 119 23.96 18.08 2.56
CA TRP A 119 23.26 19.26 2.04
C TRP A 119 24.10 20.10 1.06
N GLU A 120 25.43 20.11 1.17
CA GLU A 120 26.31 20.80 0.24
C GLU A 120 26.38 20.06 -1.11
N GLY A 121 26.61 18.74 -1.10
CA GLY A 121 26.63 17.93 -2.31
C GLY A 121 25.30 17.93 -3.06
N ARG A 122 24.18 18.11 -2.36
CA ARG A 122 22.82 18.17 -2.94
C ARG A 122 22.59 19.41 -3.81
N LYS A 123 23.32 20.50 -3.61
CA LYS A 123 23.20 21.74 -4.42
C LYS A 123 23.44 21.48 -5.91
N ALA A 124 24.33 20.56 -6.25
CA ALA A 124 24.59 20.15 -7.63
C ALA A 124 23.35 19.60 -8.36
N GLY A 125 22.37 19.06 -7.63
CA GLY A 125 21.12 18.55 -8.19
C GLY A 125 20.29 19.63 -8.89
N ILE A 126 20.39 20.90 -8.48
CA ILE A 126 19.67 22.01 -9.12
C ILE A 126 20.17 22.22 -10.55
N ASP A 127 21.48 22.23 -10.75
CA ASP A 127 22.06 22.43 -12.08
C ASP A 127 21.83 21.23 -13.01
N GLU A 128 21.81 20.02 -12.44
CA GLU A 128 21.42 18.82 -13.18
C GLU A 128 19.95 18.87 -13.60
N LEU A 129 19.05 19.28 -12.69
CA LEU A 129 17.63 19.43 -13.01
C LEU A 129 17.39 20.51 -14.07
N LYS A 130 18.12 21.66 -14.00
CA LYS A 130 18.09 22.71 -15.06
C LYS A 130 18.42 22.15 -16.43
N LYS A 131 19.46 21.31 -16.53
CA LYS A 131 19.87 20.68 -17.79
C LYS A 131 18.76 19.73 -18.32
N ILE A 132 18.14 18.94 -17.44
CA ILE A 132 17.05 18.04 -17.80
C ILE A 132 15.85 18.82 -18.33
N ILE A 133 15.40 19.82 -17.59
CA ILE A 133 14.27 20.67 -17.96
C ILE A 133 14.54 21.44 -19.25
N GLY A 134 15.78 22.01 -19.39
CA GLY A 134 16.20 22.74 -20.57
C GLY A 134 16.06 21.89 -21.84
N ARG A 135 16.49 20.64 -21.80
CA ARG A 135 16.35 19.71 -22.94
C ARG A 135 14.89 19.50 -23.36
N VAL A 136 13.98 19.35 -22.40
CA VAL A 136 12.55 19.22 -22.69
C VAL A 136 12.02 20.54 -23.29
N ASN A 137 12.43 21.65 -22.72
CA ASN A 137 11.94 22.99 -23.15
C ASN A 137 12.38 23.38 -24.57
N GLU A 138 13.55 22.92 -25.00
CA GLU A 138 14.11 23.18 -26.34
C GLU A 138 13.37 22.45 -27.47
N ILE A 139 12.62 21.40 -27.19
CA ILE A 139 11.88 20.59 -28.17
C ILE A 139 10.79 21.43 -28.83
N LYS A 140 10.70 21.40 -30.18
CA LYS A 140 9.75 22.22 -30.96
C LYS A 140 8.71 21.39 -31.71
N THR A 141 8.95 20.09 -31.94
CA THR A 141 8.03 19.24 -32.66
C THR A 141 7.63 18.03 -31.82
N ILE A 142 6.46 17.50 -32.10
CA ILE A 142 5.98 16.28 -31.43
C ILE A 142 6.84 15.06 -31.80
N GLU A 143 7.40 15.02 -32.99
CA GLU A 143 8.30 13.97 -33.45
C GLU A 143 9.60 13.95 -32.63
N GLU A 144 10.20 15.11 -32.40
CA GLU A 144 11.36 15.25 -31.53
C GLU A 144 11.03 14.82 -30.08
N PHE A 145 9.83 15.20 -29.58
CA PHE A 145 9.41 14.84 -28.25
C PHE A 145 9.17 13.33 -28.12
N ARG A 146 8.51 12.69 -29.11
CA ARG A 146 8.34 11.23 -29.17
C ARG A 146 9.69 10.49 -29.16
N ALA A 147 10.64 10.96 -29.95
CA ALA A 147 11.98 10.40 -29.98
C ALA A 147 12.71 10.58 -28.63
N TYR A 148 12.57 11.75 -28.00
CA TYR A 148 13.20 12.03 -26.71
C TYR A 148 12.66 11.19 -25.58
N ILE A 149 11.35 11.04 -25.43
CA ILE A 149 10.77 10.22 -24.34
C ILE A 149 11.06 8.73 -24.48
N ALA A 150 11.43 8.27 -25.66
CA ALA A 150 11.89 6.89 -25.91
C ALA A 150 13.42 6.74 -25.78
N SER A 151 14.16 7.80 -25.39
CA SER A 151 15.61 7.75 -25.22
C SER A 151 16.03 7.47 -23.78
N ASP A 152 17.24 6.94 -23.61
CA ASP A 152 17.87 6.76 -22.28
C ASP A 152 17.96 8.10 -21.52
N ALA A 153 18.16 9.21 -22.23
CA ALA A 153 18.26 10.54 -21.63
C ALA A 153 16.97 10.95 -20.90
N PHE A 154 15.81 10.51 -21.39
CA PHE A 154 14.53 10.72 -20.72
C PHE A 154 14.25 9.64 -19.68
N ILE A 155 14.41 8.36 -20.04
CA ILE A 155 14.06 7.19 -19.23
C ILE A 155 14.77 7.20 -17.86
N TYR A 156 16.01 7.70 -17.82
CA TYR A 156 16.80 7.74 -16.59
C TYR A 156 16.82 9.13 -15.91
N ALA A 157 16.07 10.10 -16.39
CA ALA A 157 16.15 11.47 -15.89
C ALA A 157 14.80 12.13 -15.60
N CYS A 158 13.73 11.70 -16.26
CA CYS A 158 12.41 12.32 -16.18
C CYS A 158 11.35 11.37 -15.66
N GLU A 159 10.27 11.91 -15.13
CA GLU A 159 9.08 11.13 -14.77
C GLU A 159 8.45 10.51 -16.02
N PRO A 160 8.13 9.23 -15.98
CA PRO A 160 7.65 8.48 -17.13
C PRO A 160 6.19 8.78 -17.46
N PHE A 161 5.82 8.58 -18.73
CA PHE A 161 4.42 8.64 -19.19
C PHE A 161 3.67 7.31 -19.00
N CYS A 162 4.35 6.23 -18.68
CA CYS A 162 3.79 4.91 -18.38
C CYS A 162 4.73 4.13 -17.48
N ASP A 163 4.18 3.19 -16.71
CA ASP A 163 4.94 2.31 -15.84
C ASP A 163 4.94 0.87 -16.34
N PHE A 164 6.00 0.13 -15.97
CA PHE A 164 6.18 -1.26 -16.33
C PHE A 164 6.48 -2.11 -15.10
N TYR A 165 5.81 -3.25 -15.00
CA TYR A 165 6.06 -4.22 -13.96
C TYR A 165 6.28 -5.61 -14.57
N ALA A 166 7.40 -6.24 -14.28
CA ALA A 166 7.63 -7.65 -14.60
C ALA A 166 7.34 -8.49 -13.36
N GLY A 167 6.46 -9.47 -13.49
CA GLY A 167 6.02 -10.30 -12.39
C GLY A 167 5.53 -11.67 -12.86
N ASN A 168 4.96 -12.44 -11.94
CA ASN A 168 4.31 -13.70 -12.32
C ASN A 168 3.03 -13.41 -13.11
N ASP A 169 2.80 -14.21 -14.14
CA ASP A 169 1.54 -14.18 -14.88
C ASP A 169 0.39 -14.65 -13.97
N MET A 170 -0.66 -13.85 -13.86
CA MET A 170 -1.78 -14.16 -12.97
C MET A 170 -2.59 -15.38 -13.44
N SER A 171 -2.59 -15.70 -14.74
CA SER A 171 -3.23 -16.90 -15.26
C SER A 171 -2.34 -18.13 -15.20
N GLU A 172 -1.03 -17.94 -15.31
CA GLU A 172 0.01 -18.98 -15.28
C GLU A 172 1.17 -18.59 -14.34
N PRO A 173 1.03 -18.71 -13.00
CA PRO A 173 1.97 -18.16 -12.01
C PRO A 173 3.42 -18.68 -12.11
N MET A 174 3.64 -19.78 -12.83
CA MET A 174 4.98 -20.30 -13.10
C MET A 174 5.68 -19.63 -14.29
N LYS A 175 5.03 -18.68 -14.93
CA LYS A 175 5.55 -17.90 -16.05
C LYS A 175 5.59 -16.43 -15.67
N SER A 176 6.46 -15.65 -16.32
CA SER A 176 6.49 -14.19 -16.14
C SER A 176 5.60 -13.49 -17.16
N ALA A 177 5.13 -12.33 -16.77
CA ALA A 177 4.43 -11.39 -17.62
C ALA A 177 4.94 -9.97 -17.38
N LEU A 178 4.91 -9.16 -18.42
CA LEU A 178 5.09 -7.71 -18.37
C LEU A 178 3.71 -7.06 -18.29
N THR A 179 3.50 -6.24 -17.29
CA THR A 179 2.28 -5.45 -17.14
C THR A 179 2.58 -3.98 -17.37
N ILE A 180 1.77 -3.33 -18.20
CA ILE A 180 1.86 -1.91 -18.53
C ILE A 180 0.77 -1.17 -17.76
N TYR A 181 1.18 -0.14 -17.03
CA TYR A 181 0.30 0.71 -16.22
C TYR A 181 0.32 2.15 -16.74
N PRO A 182 -0.77 2.90 -16.53
CA PRO A 182 -0.73 4.35 -16.64
C PRO A 182 0.32 4.95 -15.70
N THR A 183 0.78 6.14 -16.05
CA THR A 183 1.55 6.98 -15.13
C THR A 183 0.68 7.42 -13.94
N SER A 184 1.33 7.85 -12.86
CA SER A 184 0.64 8.40 -11.70
C SER A 184 0.17 9.84 -11.99
N LEU A 185 -1.06 10.15 -11.58
CA LEU A 185 -1.61 11.50 -11.65
C LEU A 185 -1.20 12.34 -10.44
N SER A 186 -1.03 13.64 -10.60
CA SER A 186 -0.67 14.56 -9.50
C SER A 186 -1.67 14.58 -8.36
N LEU A 187 -2.95 14.44 -8.66
CA LEU A 187 -4.01 14.39 -7.65
C LEU A 187 -4.22 12.98 -7.08
N ASN A 188 -3.40 12.02 -7.49
CA ASN A 188 -3.42 10.61 -7.06
C ASN A 188 -4.71 9.85 -7.39
N ASP A 189 -5.67 10.44 -8.10
CA ASP A 189 -6.92 9.80 -8.48
C ASP A 189 -7.54 10.43 -9.72
N ALA A 190 -8.02 9.60 -10.64
CA ALA A 190 -8.75 10.05 -11.80
C ALA A 190 -10.05 10.78 -11.45
N ALA A 191 -10.71 10.39 -10.37
CA ALA A 191 -11.95 11.00 -9.92
C ALA A 191 -11.77 12.46 -9.47
N GLU A 192 -10.61 12.83 -8.93
CA GLU A 192 -10.33 14.20 -8.49
C GLU A 192 -10.28 15.21 -9.65
N TYR A 193 -10.07 14.74 -10.89
CA TYR A 193 -10.12 15.59 -12.08
C TYR A 193 -11.55 15.84 -12.59
N LYS A 194 -12.53 15.07 -12.11
CA LYS A 194 -13.96 15.30 -12.36
C LYS A 194 -14.56 16.23 -11.32
N ALA A 195 -14.25 15.98 -10.04
CA ALA A 195 -14.76 16.78 -8.91
C ALA A 195 -13.75 16.74 -7.75
N LEU A 196 -13.14 17.88 -7.44
CA LEU A 196 -12.18 18.01 -6.34
C LEU A 196 -12.86 17.86 -4.99
N THR A 197 -12.50 16.83 -4.26
CA THR A 197 -12.85 16.68 -2.86
C THR A 197 -11.96 17.56 -1.97
N GLN A 198 -12.21 17.60 -0.67
CA GLN A 198 -11.34 18.34 0.26
C GLN A 198 -9.90 17.77 0.25
N ASN A 199 -9.75 16.44 0.15
CA ASN A 199 -8.44 15.84 0.05
C ASN A 199 -7.78 16.13 -1.31
N GLY A 200 -8.51 16.13 -2.41
CA GLY A 200 -8.00 16.56 -3.71
C GLY A 200 -7.51 18.00 -3.69
N LYS A 201 -8.23 18.91 -3.00
CA LYS A 201 -7.77 20.29 -2.78
C LYS A 201 -6.47 20.34 -1.97
N ASN A 202 -6.37 19.56 -0.90
CA ASN A 202 -5.14 19.49 -0.09
C ASN A 202 -3.97 18.90 -0.88
N GLN A 203 -4.22 17.87 -1.67
CA GLN A 203 -3.21 17.28 -2.56
C GLN A 203 -2.76 18.28 -3.64
N LYS A 204 -3.71 18.98 -4.27
CA LYS A 204 -3.41 20.00 -5.26
C LYS A 204 -2.55 21.11 -4.66
N ALA A 205 -2.92 21.62 -3.50
CA ALA A 205 -2.16 22.66 -2.80
C ALA A 205 -0.71 22.23 -2.51
N PHE A 206 -0.50 20.97 -2.14
CA PHE A 206 0.84 20.39 -1.97
C PHE A 206 1.62 20.37 -3.30
N VAL A 207 1.01 19.83 -4.36
CA VAL A 207 1.62 19.71 -5.68
C VAL A 207 1.98 21.10 -6.25
N ASP A 208 1.04 22.04 -6.16
CA ASP A 208 1.23 23.42 -6.62
C ASP A 208 2.43 24.08 -5.91
N ALA A 209 2.42 24.08 -4.58
CA ALA A 209 3.45 24.72 -3.78
C ALA A 209 4.84 24.14 -4.07
N ALA A 210 4.97 22.80 -4.02
CA ALA A 210 6.26 22.13 -4.20
C ALA A 210 6.79 22.28 -5.64
N THR A 211 5.92 22.17 -6.65
CA THR A 211 6.32 22.30 -8.06
C THR A 211 6.73 23.72 -8.39
N LEU A 212 5.92 24.72 -8.02
CA LEU A 212 6.22 26.13 -8.28
C LEU A 212 7.53 26.57 -7.62
N PHE A 213 7.77 26.09 -6.39
CA PHE A 213 9.02 26.39 -5.67
C PHE A 213 10.24 25.90 -6.47
N VAL A 214 10.23 24.66 -6.94
CA VAL A 214 11.34 24.06 -7.69
C VAL A 214 11.49 24.71 -9.06
N LEU A 215 10.40 24.98 -9.78
CA LEU A 215 10.43 25.64 -11.07
C LEU A 215 11.07 27.04 -10.97
N LYS A 216 10.73 27.83 -9.96
CA LYS A 216 11.37 29.14 -9.71
C LYS A 216 12.86 28.97 -9.44
N LYS A 217 13.28 27.99 -8.66
CA LYS A 217 14.72 27.69 -8.44
C LYS A 217 15.46 27.25 -9.70
N THR A 218 14.77 26.68 -10.66
CA THR A 218 15.37 26.29 -11.94
C THR A 218 15.35 27.39 -13.00
N GLY A 219 14.81 28.57 -12.67
CA GLY A 219 14.91 29.78 -13.48
C GLY A 219 13.62 30.23 -14.17
N PHE A 220 12.50 29.55 -13.94
CA PHE A 220 11.20 29.99 -14.46
C PHE A 220 10.68 31.24 -13.72
N GLY A 221 10.14 32.18 -14.48
CA GLY A 221 9.34 33.26 -13.93
C GLY A 221 8.02 32.76 -13.30
N GLU A 222 7.43 33.58 -12.43
CA GLU A 222 6.21 33.16 -11.71
C GLU A 222 5.02 32.85 -12.64
N GLN A 223 4.82 33.71 -13.65
CA GLN A 223 3.75 33.51 -14.63
C GLN A 223 4.00 32.28 -15.51
N GLU A 224 5.25 32.08 -15.93
CA GLU A 224 5.65 30.96 -16.75
C GLU A 224 5.48 29.62 -16.00
N ALA A 225 5.94 29.56 -14.74
CA ALA A 225 5.79 28.38 -13.90
C ALA A 225 4.30 28.05 -13.63
N SER A 226 3.48 29.09 -13.42
CA SER A 226 2.03 28.91 -13.22
C SER A 226 1.33 28.41 -14.48
N ALA A 227 1.68 28.96 -15.66
CA ALA A 227 1.13 28.52 -16.93
C ALA A 227 1.55 27.07 -17.27
N LEU A 228 2.80 26.71 -16.94
CA LEU A 228 3.29 25.35 -17.09
C LEU A 228 2.50 24.37 -16.21
N LEU A 229 2.24 24.74 -14.96
CA LEU A 229 1.47 23.90 -14.03
C LEU A 229 0.02 23.74 -14.49
N GLU A 230 -0.60 24.79 -15.02
CA GLU A 230 -1.96 24.72 -15.59
C GLU A 230 -2.00 23.78 -16.81
N ASN A 231 -1.05 23.90 -17.74
CA ASN A 231 -0.93 23.01 -18.91
C ASN A 231 -0.76 21.53 -18.47
N LYS A 232 0.01 21.27 -17.41
CA LYS A 232 0.14 19.94 -16.82
C LYS A 232 -1.22 19.40 -16.34
N TYR A 233 -2.00 20.20 -15.58
CA TYR A 233 -3.31 19.76 -15.11
C TYR A 233 -4.31 19.52 -16.25
N GLN A 234 -4.25 20.32 -17.31
CA GLN A 234 -5.07 20.09 -18.50
C GLN A 234 -4.69 18.77 -19.17
N PHE A 235 -3.40 18.46 -19.30
CA PHE A 235 -2.92 17.17 -19.83
C PHE A 235 -3.39 16.00 -18.95
N GLU A 236 -3.21 16.11 -17.62
CA GLU A 236 -3.62 15.07 -16.68
C GLU A 236 -5.15 14.87 -16.63
N LYS A 237 -5.93 15.94 -16.80
CA LYS A 237 -7.41 15.85 -16.85
C LYS A 237 -7.88 14.99 -18.02
N GLU A 238 -7.27 15.17 -19.18
CA GLU A 238 -7.58 14.33 -20.36
C GLU A 238 -7.16 12.88 -20.13
N LEU A 239 -5.98 12.63 -19.57
CA LEU A 239 -5.53 11.28 -19.22
C LEU A 239 -6.47 10.62 -18.21
N ALA A 240 -6.84 11.33 -17.15
CA ALA A 240 -7.71 10.86 -16.09
C ALA A 240 -9.09 10.40 -16.62
N SER A 241 -9.56 10.97 -17.72
CA SER A 241 -10.82 10.58 -18.34
C SER A 241 -10.83 9.16 -18.91
N GLY A 242 -9.66 8.57 -19.13
CA GLY A 242 -9.47 7.18 -19.57
C GLY A 242 -8.88 6.26 -18.50
N MET A 243 -8.67 6.74 -17.27
CA MET A 243 -8.08 5.98 -16.19
C MET A 243 -9.12 5.52 -15.19
N MET A 244 -8.90 4.34 -14.63
CA MET A 244 -9.69 3.86 -13.50
C MET A 244 -9.48 4.74 -12.28
N SER A 245 -10.57 4.99 -11.57
CA SER A 245 -10.51 5.56 -10.24
C SER A 245 -9.88 4.56 -9.27
N THR A 246 -9.52 5.01 -8.11
CA THR A 246 -8.97 4.10 -7.11
C THR A 246 -10.04 3.22 -6.46
N GLU A 247 -11.31 3.62 -6.36
CA GLU A 247 -12.37 2.69 -5.98
C GLU A 247 -12.43 1.51 -6.96
N GLU A 248 -12.33 1.77 -8.26
CA GLU A 248 -12.26 0.72 -9.28
C GLU A 248 -10.99 -0.12 -9.13
N ILE A 249 -9.84 0.49 -8.85
CA ILE A 249 -8.57 -0.22 -8.64
C ILE A 249 -8.60 -1.06 -7.36
N ASN A 250 -9.27 -0.60 -6.31
CA ASN A 250 -9.40 -1.32 -5.04
C ASN A 250 -10.60 -2.29 -5.01
N SER A 251 -11.40 -2.31 -6.07
CA SER A 251 -12.54 -3.24 -6.16
C SER A 251 -12.09 -4.67 -6.45
N PRO A 252 -12.86 -5.69 -6.03
CA PRO A 252 -12.59 -7.08 -6.37
C PRO A 252 -12.49 -7.35 -7.89
N ASP A 253 -13.17 -6.54 -8.71
CA ASP A 253 -13.19 -6.67 -10.17
C ASP A 253 -11.89 -6.19 -10.84
N TYR A 254 -11.02 -5.50 -10.12
CA TYR A 254 -9.83 -4.89 -10.70
C TYR A 254 -8.99 -5.88 -11.51
N TYR A 255 -8.71 -7.05 -10.94
CA TYR A 255 -7.86 -8.02 -11.60
C TYR A 255 -8.46 -8.53 -12.91
N SER A 256 -9.77 -8.77 -12.95
CA SER A 256 -10.45 -9.20 -14.19
C SER A 256 -10.45 -8.10 -15.26
N LYS A 257 -10.59 -6.84 -14.85
CA LYS A 257 -10.58 -5.67 -15.75
C LYS A 257 -9.19 -5.32 -16.26
N SER A 258 -8.14 -5.60 -15.47
CA SER A 258 -6.75 -5.20 -15.77
C SER A 258 -5.95 -6.24 -16.57
N LEU A 259 -6.45 -7.47 -16.77
CA LEU A 259 -5.76 -8.53 -17.51
C LEU A 259 -6.02 -8.47 -19.03
N ASN A 260 -5.79 -7.32 -19.65
CA ASN A 260 -5.96 -7.16 -21.10
C ASN A 260 -4.67 -7.59 -21.81
N LYS A 261 -4.63 -8.86 -22.25
CA LYS A 261 -3.48 -9.42 -22.97
C LYS A 261 -3.33 -8.75 -24.34
N LYS A 262 -2.10 -8.35 -24.67
CA LYS A 262 -1.74 -7.69 -25.92
C LYS A 262 -0.45 -8.24 -26.51
N SER A 263 -0.35 -8.23 -27.83
CA SER A 263 0.92 -8.39 -28.56
C SER A 263 1.57 -7.01 -28.79
N LEU A 264 2.84 -7.00 -29.16
CA LEU A 264 3.53 -5.77 -29.53
C LEU A 264 2.89 -5.11 -30.78
N ALA A 265 2.38 -5.90 -31.73
CA ALA A 265 1.70 -5.40 -32.92
C ALA A 265 0.39 -4.67 -32.53
N GLU A 266 -0.44 -5.29 -31.70
CA GLU A 266 -1.66 -4.65 -31.19
C GLU A 266 -1.36 -3.37 -30.39
N LEU A 267 -0.28 -3.35 -29.59
CA LEU A 267 0.12 -2.13 -28.87
C LEU A 267 0.55 -1.02 -29.84
N ALA A 268 1.27 -1.36 -30.93
CA ALA A 268 1.66 -0.40 -31.94
C ALA A 268 0.44 0.17 -32.69
N GLU A 269 -0.55 -0.67 -32.99
CA GLU A 269 -1.82 -0.24 -33.61
C GLU A 269 -2.67 0.65 -32.70
N LEU A 270 -2.68 0.35 -31.40
CA LEU A 270 -3.42 1.14 -30.40
C LEU A 270 -2.76 2.47 -30.06
N SER A 271 -1.45 2.61 -30.32
CA SER A 271 -0.67 3.78 -29.94
C SER A 271 0.25 4.31 -31.05
N PRO A 272 -0.26 4.63 -32.27
CA PRO A 272 0.56 5.11 -33.37
C PRO A 272 1.22 6.47 -33.09
N ASN A 273 0.63 7.31 -32.25
CA ASN A 273 1.18 8.61 -31.86
C ASN A 273 2.02 8.55 -30.58
N PHE A 274 1.62 7.76 -29.59
CA PHE A 274 2.40 7.59 -28.37
C PHE A 274 3.45 6.48 -28.58
N PRO A 275 4.76 6.74 -28.41
CA PRO A 275 5.82 5.81 -28.79
C PRO A 275 6.02 4.67 -27.77
N LEU A 276 4.94 3.99 -27.37
CA LEU A 276 4.95 2.95 -26.35
C LEU A 276 5.94 1.82 -26.69
N VAL A 277 5.89 1.32 -27.92
CA VAL A 277 6.74 0.20 -28.35
C VAL A 277 8.22 0.64 -28.43
N GLN A 278 8.49 1.89 -28.80
CA GLN A 278 9.84 2.45 -28.80
C GLN A 278 10.38 2.58 -27.36
N ILE A 279 9.56 3.03 -26.41
CA ILE A 279 9.91 3.07 -24.98
C ILE A 279 10.20 1.66 -24.47
N MET A 280 9.37 0.67 -24.83
CA MET A 280 9.61 -0.73 -24.48
C MET A 280 10.94 -1.26 -25.04
N LYS A 281 11.27 -0.92 -26.29
CA LYS A 281 12.54 -1.29 -26.91
C LYS A 281 13.74 -0.65 -26.19
N ALA A 282 13.67 0.65 -25.92
CA ALA A 282 14.73 1.35 -25.19
C ALA A 282 14.96 0.77 -23.78
N ARG A 283 13.89 0.30 -23.14
CA ARG A 283 13.97 -0.40 -21.85
C ARG A 283 14.32 -1.89 -21.97
N GLY A 284 14.49 -2.46 -23.17
CA GLY A 284 14.77 -3.89 -23.39
C GLY A 284 13.58 -4.82 -23.03
N MET A 285 12.36 -4.31 -23.08
CA MET A 285 11.12 -5.02 -22.71
C MET A 285 10.33 -5.52 -23.92
N ASP A 286 10.75 -5.20 -25.14
CA ASP A 286 10.13 -5.62 -26.40
C ASP A 286 10.17 -7.13 -26.66
N LYS A 287 10.99 -7.86 -25.89
CA LYS A 287 11.08 -9.34 -25.93
C LYS A 287 10.11 -10.05 -25.01
N ALA A 288 9.21 -9.32 -24.35
CA ALA A 288 8.22 -9.89 -23.45
C ALA A 288 7.26 -10.83 -24.21
N LYS A 289 7.17 -12.08 -23.75
CA LYS A 289 6.31 -13.12 -24.35
C LYS A 289 4.84 -12.98 -23.92
N ARG A 290 4.60 -12.33 -22.80
CA ARG A 290 3.27 -12.07 -22.24
C ARG A 290 3.22 -10.62 -21.80
N ILE A 291 2.27 -9.89 -22.36
CA ILE A 291 2.10 -8.47 -22.05
C ILE A 291 0.63 -8.25 -21.68
N TYR A 292 0.41 -7.57 -20.58
CA TYR A 292 -0.90 -7.11 -20.14
C TYR A 292 -0.92 -5.59 -20.10
N LEU A 293 -1.98 -5.00 -20.62
CA LEU A 293 -2.29 -3.58 -20.52
C LEU A 293 -3.41 -3.42 -19.50
N THR A 294 -3.16 -2.72 -18.39
CA THR A 294 -4.16 -2.63 -17.32
C THR A 294 -5.36 -1.79 -17.69
N GLU A 295 -5.14 -0.72 -18.44
CA GLU A 295 -6.15 0.29 -18.76
C GLU A 295 -6.11 0.65 -20.26
N PRO A 296 -6.82 -0.08 -21.12
CA PRO A 296 -6.83 0.18 -22.57
C PRO A 296 -7.34 1.58 -22.95
N ASP A 297 -8.29 2.12 -22.19
CA ASP A 297 -8.84 3.45 -22.46
C ASP A 297 -7.84 4.57 -22.13
N TRP A 298 -6.99 4.39 -21.11
CA TRP A 298 -5.85 5.27 -20.89
C TRP A 298 -4.91 5.30 -22.10
N LEU A 299 -4.59 4.14 -22.68
CA LEU A 299 -3.69 4.10 -23.85
C LEU A 299 -4.28 4.85 -25.05
N LYS A 300 -5.59 4.76 -25.28
CA LYS A 300 -6.28 5.55 -26.31
C LYS A 300 -6.18 7.05 -26.04
N LYS A 301 -6.35 7.45 -24.76
CA LYS A 301 -6.29 8.88 -24.37
C LYS A 301 -4.89 9.45 -24.54
N ILE A 302 -3.86 8.78 -24.01
CA ILE A 302 -2.49 9.28 -24.17
C ILE A 302 -2.08 9.32 -25.64
N ASN A 303 -2.48 8.33 -26.44
CA ASN A 303 -2.23 8.33 -27.86
C ASN A 303 -2.86 9.54 -28.59
N ALA A 304 -4.09 9.91 -28.24
CA ALA A 304 -4.77 11.07 -28.78
C ALA A 304 -4.11 12.40 -28.36
N LEU A 305 -3.46 12.44 -27.20
CA LEU A 305 -2.76 13.63 -26.69
C LEU A 305 -1.40 13.86 -27.34
N PHE A 306 -0.75 12.82 -27.89
CA PHE A 306 0.58 12.92 -28.48
C PHE A 306 0.55 13.42 -29.92
N VAL A 307 0.05 14.65 -30.11
CA VAL A 307 -0.04 15.40 -31.37
C VAL A 307 0.54 16.80 -31.19
N GLN A 308 0.87 17.48 -32.31
CA GLN A 308 1.55 18.77 -32.28
C GLN A 308 0.80 19.83 -31.45
N GLU A 309 -0.52 19.84 -31.53
CA GLU A 309 -1.39 20.81 -30.84
C GLU A 309 -1.29 20.70 -29.29
N ASN A 310 -0.90 19.54 -28.79
CA ASN A 310 -0.76 19.27 -27.35
C ASN A 310 0.71 19.21 -26.89
N LEU A 311 1.68 19.52 -27.76
CA LEU A 311 3.11 19.43 -27.43
C LEU A 311 3.44 20.19 -26.14
N GLU A 312 2.99 21.44 -26.01
CA GLU A 312 3.29 22.25 -24.82
C GLU A 312 2.68 21.67 -23.53
N LYS A 313 1.50 21.04 -23.61
CA LYS A 313 0.91 20.35 -22.46
C LYS A 313 1.68 19.08 -22.07
N ALA A 314 2.14 18.30 -23.05
CA ALA A 314 2.95 17.11 -22.82
C ALA A 314 4.34 17.46 -22.26
N LYS A 315 4.98 18.52 -22.76
CA LYS A 315 6.22 19.08 -22.20
C LYS A 315 6.01 19.56 -20.77
N ALA A 316 4.91 20.26 -20.50
CA ALA A 316 4.56 20.76 -19.18
C ALA A 316 4.38 19.62 -18.19
N TYR A 317 3.73 18.53 -18.60
CA TYR A 317 3.64 17.31 -17.79
C TYR A 317 5.03 16.77 -17.44
N ALA A 318 5.92 16.59 -18.43
CA ALA A 318 7.27 16.07 -18.22
C ALA A 318 8.08 16.96 -17.27
N ILE A 319 8.09 18.28 -17.52
CA ILE A 319 8.85 19.26 -16.73
C ILE A 319 8.36 19.33 -15.29
N ALA A 320 7.05 19.57 -15.09
CA ALA A 320 6.50 19.80 -13.76
C ALA A 320 6.50 18.53 -12.91
N SER A 321 6.24 17.34 -13.51
CA SER A 321 6.32 16.07 -12.77
C SER A 321 7.75 15.76 -12.35
N THR A 322 8.74 15.98 -13.24
CA THR A 322 10.16 15.81 -12.91
C THR A 322 10.63 16.80 -11.85
N ALA A 323 10.17 18.07 -11.91
CA ALA A 323 10.50 19.09 -10.90
C ALA A 323 9.93 18.70 -9.52
N LEU A 324 8.68 18.25 -9.47
CA LEU A 324 8.05 17.78 -8.22
C LEU A 324 8.80 16.58 -7.63
N ALA A 325 9.13 15.60 -8.45
CA ALA A 325 9.85 14.40 -8.02
C ALA A 325 11.27 14.73 -7.52
N ALA A 326 11.95 15.68 -8.17
CA ALA A 326 13.28 16.10 -7.77
C ALA A 326 13.31 16.88 -6.45
N ALA A 327 12.20 17.52 -6.03
CA ALA A 327 12.15 18.39 -4.84
C ALA A 327 12.73 17.74 -3.58
N ALA A 328 12.53 16.45 -3.40
CA ALA A 328 13.04 15.69 -2.27
C ALA A 328 14.58 15.44 -2.31
N PHE A 329 15.25 15.74 -3.42
CA PHE A 329 16.68 15.42 -3.65
C PHE A 329 17.54 16.64 -3.96
N LEU A 330 16.95 17.82 -3.98
CA LEU A 330 17.64 19.09 -4.17
C LEU A 330 18.23 19.60 -2.84
N ASP A 331 18.68 20.86 -2.83
CA ASP A 331 19.24 21.50 -1.66
C ASP A 331 18.30 21.49 -0.44
N LYS A 332 18.86 21.86 0.71
CA LYS A 332 18.14 21.87 1.99
C LYS A 332 16.84 22.67 1.95
N GLU A 333 16.87 23.85 1.33
CA GLU A 333 15.70 24.73 1.26
C GLU A 333 14.56 24.10 0.46
N SER A 334 14.86 23.50 -0.70
CA SER A 334 13.87 22.78 -1.52
C SER A 334 13.30 21.58 -0.78
N TYR A 335 14.16 20.83 -0.10
CA TYR A 335 13.74 19.69 0.71
C TYR A 335 12.82 20.10 1.84
N ASP A 336 13.23 21.07 2.65
CA ASP A 336 12.47 21.53 3.82
C ASP A 336 11.10 22.11 3.39
N PHE A 337 11.07 22.86 2.29
CA PHE A 337 9.82 23.37 1.73
C PHE A 337 8.87 22.25 1.29
N HIS A 338 9.38 21.30 0.52
CA HIS A 338 8.62 20.11 0.08
C HIS A 338 8.09 19.32 1.29
N LYS A 339 8.95 19.08 2.29
CA LYS A 339 8.59 18.33 3.50
C LYS A 339 7.52 19.06 4.32
N ALA A 340 7.64 20.37 4.49
CA ALA A 340 6.64 21.18 5.20
C ALA A 340 5.28 21.12 4.50
N ALA A 341 5.24 21.25 3.17
CA ALA A 341 4.02 21.13 2.39
C ALA A 341 3.37 19.73 2.51
N SER A 342 4.20 18.69 2.47
CA SER A 342 3.74 17.30 2.67
C SER A 342 3.19 17.08 4.08
N ASN A 343 3.88 17.55 5.11
CA ASN A 343 3.46 17.43 6.51
C ASN A 343 2.11 18.14 6.75
N LYS A 344 1.94 19.35 6.20
CA LYS A 344 0.66 20.08 6.27
C LYS A 344 -0.50 19.26 5.72
N ARG A 345 -0.31 18.61 4.57
CA ARG A 345 -1.31 17.73 3.96
C ARG A 345 -1.73 16.57 4.87
N MET A 346 -0.80 16.07 5.69
CA MET A 346 -1.01 14.92 6.58
C MET A 346 -1.44 15.31 8.01
N GLY A 347 -1.57 16.60 8.30
CA GLY A 347 -1.83 17.11 9.65
C GLY A 347 -0.64 16.96 10.61
N ILE A 348 0.58 16.78 10.11
CA ILE A 348 1.79 16.63 10.93
C ILE A 348 2.29 18.02 11.33
N ALA A 349 2.11 18.36 12.61
CA ALA A 349 2.49 19.68 13.14
C ALA A 349 4.01 19.84 13.33
N GLN A 350 4.69 18.77 13.68
CA GLN A 350 6.14 18.76 13.93
C GLN A 350 6.83 17.75 13.02
N ALA A 351 7.71 18.24 12.14
CA ALA A 351 8.48 17.38 11.25
C ALA A 351 9.43 16.47 12.05
N GLN A 352 9.68 15.27 11.52
CA GLN A 352 10.74 14.41 12.05
C GLN A 352 12.13 14.99 11.75
N SER A 353 13.18 14.40 12.31
CA SER A 353 14.56 14.82 12.07
C SER A 353 15.01 14.47 10.64
N HIS A 354 16.01 15.19 10.10
CA HIS A 354 16.61 14.82 8.82
C HIS A 354 17.27 13.44 8.84
N GLN A 355 17.74 12.96 10.00
CA GLN A 355 18.24 11.60 10.17
C GLN A 355 17.15 10.56 9.99
N ASP A 356 15.96 10.82 10.50
CA ASP A 356 14.79 9.95 10.29
C ASP A 356 14.32 10.00 8.82
N ASP A 357 14.35 11.19 8.20
CA ASP A 357 14.06 11.33 6.78
C ASP A 357 15.06 10.53 5.91
N ALA A 358 16.35 10.58 6.25
CA ALA A 358 17.38 9.79 5.57
C ALA A 358 17.17 8.29 5.76
N ARG A 359 16.82 7.83 6.98
CA ARG A 359 16.45 6.44 7.26
C ARG A 359 15.28 6.00 6.37
N ASP A 360 14.21 6.79 6.33
CA ASP A 360 13.01 6.48 5.54
C ASP A 360 13.31 6.39 4.05
N PHE A 361 14.12 7.32 3.55
CA PHE A 361 14.58 7.30 2.17
C PHE A 361 15.36 6.03 1.85
N VAL A 362 16.40 5.69 2.63
CA VAL A 362 17.23 4.49 2.43
C VAL A 362 16.37 3.22 2.51
N SER A 363 15.45 3.15 3.49
CA SER A 363 14.54 2.02 3.65
C SER A 363 13.60 1.83 2.44
N GLY A 364 13.25 2.93 1.76
CA GLY A 364 12.48 2.91 0.52
C GLY A 364 13.31 2.50 -0.68
N ALA A 365 14.46 3.15 -0.86
CA ALA A 365 15.26 3.09 -2.07
C ALA A 365 16.00 1.76 -2.27
N ILE A 366 16.56 1.18 -1.21
CA ILE A 366 17.38 -0.05 -1.29
C ILE A 366 16.97 -1.07 -0.22
N SER A 367 15.69 -1.45 -0.26
CA SER A 367 15.07 -2.27 0.78
C SER A 367 15.71 -3.66 0.98
N VAL A 368 16.20 -4.33 -0.07
CA VAL A 368 16.78 -5.67 0.06
C VAL A 368 18.14 -5.68 0.76
N PRO A 369 19.11 -4.82 0.42
CA PRO A 369 20.34 -4.67 1.20
C PRO A 369 20.06 -4.41 2.69
N LEU A 370 19.18 -3.48 3.00
CA LEU A 370 18.79 -3.16 4.38
C LEU A 370 18.06 -4.32 5.06
N SER A 371 17.19 -5.03 4.36
CA SER A 371 16.50 -6.23 4.88
C SER A 371 17.45 -7.34 5.27
N LYS A 372 18.53 -7.56 4.50
CA LYS A 372 19.56 -8.54 4.84
C LYS A 372 20.29 -8.18 6.14
N LEU A 373 20.61 -6.89 6.30
CA LEU A 373 21.24 -6.41 7.52
C LEU A 373 20.29 -6.55 8.71
N TYR A 374 19.02 -6.15 8.55
CA TYR A 374 18.00 -6.27 9.57
C TYR A 374 17.78 -7.73 10.00
N ALA A 375 17.63 -8.65 9.06
CA ALA A 375 17.46 -10.08 9.32
C ALA A 375 18.64 -10.68 10.09
N LYS A 376 19.87 -10.19 9.81
CA LYS A 376 21.10 -10.69 10.45
C LYS A 376 21.28 -10.16 11.85
N HIS A 377 20.95 -8.89 12.10
CA HIS A 377 21.35 -8.17 13.32
C HIS A 377 20.21 -7.88 14.31
N CYS A 378 18.95 -7.86 13.86
CA CYS A 378 17.82 -7.42 14.67
C CYS A 378 16.76 -8.50 14.91
N VAL A 379 16.75 -9.59 14.13
CA VAL A 379 15.66 -10.58 14.20
C VAL A 379 15.97 -11.72 15.19
N ASP A 380 15.04 -11.94 16.14
CA ASP A 380 15.07 -13.13 17.00
C ASP A 380 14.66 -14.37 16.22
N LYS A 381 15.63 -15.27 16.00
CA LYS A 381 15.44 -16.52 15.26
C LYS A 381 14.48 -17.49 15.96
N SER A 382 14.31 -17.40 17.28
CA SER A 382 13.41 -18.27 18.06
C SER A 382 11.94 -18.00 17.75
N ALA A 383 11.56 -16.77 17.44
CA ALA A 383 10.21 -16.36 17.08
C ALA A 383 9.67 -17.13 15.85
N LYS A 384 10.55 -17.42 14.86
CA LYS A 384 10.20 -18.10 13.62
C LYS A 384 9.52 -19.46 13.85
N SER A 385 10.02 -20.23 14.80
CA SER A 385 9.49 -21.57 15.11
C SER A 385 8.07 -21.48 15.71
N ARG A 386 7.90 -20.63 16.74
CA ARG A 386 6.60 -20.45 17.42
C ARG A 386 5.52 -19.94 16.47
N VAL A 387 5.86 -18.94 15.64
CA VAL A 387 4.94 -18.35 14.65
C VAL A 387 4.60 -19.38 13.56
N THR A 388 5.59 -20.12 13.03
CA THR A 388 5.34 -21.17 12.03
C THR A 388 4.40 -22.27 12.57
N LYS A 389 4.55 -22.64 13.84
CA LYS A 389 3.64 -23.60 14.50
C LYS A 389 2.22 -23.05 14.55
N LEU A 390 2.05 -21.81 15.01
CA LEU A 390 0.74 -21.18 15.10
C LEU A 390 0.06 -21.08 13.73
N ILE A 391 0.78 -20.69 12.67
CA ILE A 391 0.22 -20.65 11.29
C ILE A 391 -0.29 -22.05 10.87
N LYS A 392 0.48 -23.12 11.13
CA LYS A 392 0.07 -24.48 10.78
C LYS A 392 -1.18 -24.92 11.55
N GLU A 393 -1.27 -24.61 12.84
CA GLU A 393 -2.44 -24.89 13.67
C GLU A 393 -3.67 -24.12 13.17
N THR A 394 -3.49 -22.84 12.81
CA THR A 394 -4.55 -21.99 12.27
C THR A 394 -5.05 -22.52 10.92
N ILE A 395 -4.16 -22.89 9.99
CA ILE A 395 -4.54 -23.51 8.71
C ILE A 395 -5.31 -24.82 8.95
N ALA A 396 -4.85 -25.64 9.89
CA ALA A 396 -5.51 -26.91 10.20
C ALA A 396 -6.93 -26.71 10.75
N GLU A 397 -7.12 -25.67 11.56
CA GLU A 397 -8.45 -25.34 12.10
C GLU A 397 -9.35 -24.71 11.03
N TYR A 398 -8.79 -23.81 10.20
CA TYR A 398 -9.54 -23.20 9.11
C TYR A 398 -10.09 -24.22 8.11
N LYS A 399 -9.36 -25.32 7.85
CA LYS A 399 -9.86 -26.44 7.04
C LYS A 399 -11.11 -27.07 7.63
N LYS A 400 -11.20 -27.19 8.97
CA LYS A 400 -12.40 -27.73 9.64
C LYS A 400 -13.57 -26.76 9.52
N ILE A 401 -13.31 -25.45 9.69
CA ILE A 401 -14.32 -24.40 9.50
C ILE A 401 -14.91 -24.49 8.10
N VAL A 402 -14.07 -24.60 7.06
CA VAL A 402 -14.52 -24.73 5.66
C VAL A 402 -15.34 -26.00 5.45
N MET A 403 -14.89 -27.13 5.98
CA MET A 403 -15.61 -28.40 5.83
C MET A 403 -16.96 -28.42 6.54
N ALA A 404 -17.14 -27.62 7.59
CA ALA A 404 -18.38 -27.52 8.36
C ALA A 404 -19.43 -26.60 7.71
N GLN A 405 -19.11 -25.87 6.64
CA GLN A 405 -20.06 -24.96 5.98
C GLN A 405 -21.18 -25.74 5.28
N ASP A 406 -22.42 -25.39 5.54
CA ASP A 406 -23.62 -26.00 4.95
C ASP A 406 -23.97 -25.43 3.56
N TRP A 407 -23.56 -24.19 3.28
CA TRP A 407 -23.84 -23.50 2.02
C TRP A 407 -22.88 -23.88 0.88
N LEU A 408 -21.79 -24.58 1.16
CA LEU A 408 -20.83 -25.07 0.16
C LEU A 408 -21.08 -26.54 -0.21
N CYS A 409 -21.00 -26.86 -1.48
CA CYS A 409 -20.94 -28.23 -1.93
C CYS A 409 -19.59 -28.89 -1.66
N ASP A 410 -19.56 -30.22 -1.61
CA ASP A 410 -18.33 -30.99 -1.33
C ASP A 410 -17.21 -30.74 -2.34
N ALA A 411 -17.54 -30.45 -3.60
CA ALA A 411 -16.55 -30.15 -4.63
C ALA A 411 -15.78 -28.86 -4.32
N THR A 412 -16.48 -27.79 -3.93
CA THR A 412 -15.89 -26.51 -3.54
C THR A 412 -15.13 -26.63 -2.22
N LYS A 413 -15.69 -27.32 -1.20
CA LYS A 413 -14.99 -27.62 0.07
C LYS A 413 -13.65 -28.31 -0.16
N LYS A 414 -13.61 -29.36 -1.00
CA LYS A 414 -12.36 -30.07 -1.34
C LYS A 414 -11.33 -29.15 -1.98
N LYS A 415 -11.75 -28.28 -2.92
CA LYS A 415 -10.83 -27.31 -3.57
C LYS A 415 -10.31 -26.25 -2.59
N ALA A 416 -11.16 -25.74 -1.70
CA ALA A 416 -10.78 -24.79 -0.64
C ALA A 416 -9.76 -25.43 0.32
N VAL A 417 -9.99 -26.68 0.78
CA VAL A 417 -9.03 -27.42 1.61
C VAL A 417 -7.71 -27.67 0.87
N GLN A 418 -7.76 -27.97 -0.44
CA GLN A 418 -6.53 -28.09 -1.25
C GLN A 418 -5.77 -26.76 -1.34
N LYS A 419 -6.47 -25.62 -1.44
CA LYS A 419 -5.85 -24.30 -1.45
C LYS A 419 -5.14 -24.01 -0.13
N LEU A 420 -5.80 -24.23 1.01
CA LEU A 420 -5.22 -24.13 2.35
C LEU A 420 -4.03 -25.07 2.53
N SER A 421 -4.11 -26.30 1.98
CA SER A 421 -3.03 -27.29 2.10
C SER A 421 -1.79 -26.93 1.27
N ALA A 422 -1.98 -26.18 0.19
CA ALA A 422 -0.91 -25.73 -0.72
C ALA A 422 -0.33 -24.36 -0.33
N THR A 423 -0.88 -23.71 0.72
CA THR A 423 -0.42 -22.40 1.19
C THR A 423 1.05 -22.45 1.60
N LYS A 424 1.88 -21.62 0.99
CA LYS A 424 3.28 -21.44 1.35
C LYS A 424 3.38 -20.56 2.59
N ILE A 425 4.22 -20.94 3.53
CA ILE A 425 4.39 -20.23 4.80
C ILE A 425 5.75 -19.54 4.81
N HIS A 426 5.73 -18.22 4.87
CA HIS A 426 6.92 -17.39 4.99
C HIS A 426 6.90 -16.64 6.33
N VAL A 427 7.95 -16.82 7.14
CA VAL A 427 8.06 -16.20 8.48
C VAL A 427 9.40 -15.50 8.61
N ALA A 428 9.35 -14.29 9.10
CA ALA A 428 10.44 -13.38 9.42
C ALA A 428 11.20 -12.86 8.20
N TYR A 429 11.90 -13.72 7.45
CA TYR A 429 12.71 -13.34 6.29
C TYR A 429 12.84 -14.50 5.31
N PRO A 430 13.15 -14.20 4.01
CA PRO A 430 13.25 -15.22 2.96
C PRO A 430 14.48 -16.10 3.13
N ALA A 431 14.40 -17.34 2.63
CA ALA A 431 15.55 -18.25 2.54
C ALA A 431 16.52 -17.83 1.44
N LEU A 432 16.00 -17.27 0.36
CA LEU A 432 16.78 -16.79 -0.79
C LEU A 432 16.57 -15.29 -0.96
N TRP A 433 17.66 -14.56 -0.99
CA TRP A 433 17.66 -13.13 -1.19
C TRP A 433 17.88 -12.76 -2.65
N ASP A 434 17.24 -11.69 -3.06
CA ASP A 434 17.47 -11.08 -4.35
C ASP A 434 18.91 -10.54 -4.47
N ASN A 435 19.46 -10.57 -5.68
CA ASN A 435 20.85 -10.18 -5.91
C ASN A 435 20.98 -8.67 -6.18
N TYR A 436 21.69 -7.99 -5.29
CA TYR A 436 22.02 -6.56 -5.37
C TYR A 436 23.52 -6.30 -5.56
N SER A 437 24.32 -7.30 -5.90
CA SER A 437 25.78 -7.15 -6.05
C SER A 437 26.20 -6.14 -7.13
N ALA A 438 25.35 -5.90 -8.12
CA ALA A 438 25.60 -4.91 -9.17
C ALA A 438 25.28 -3.47 -8.76
N LEU A 439 24.62 -3.25 -7.61
CA LEU A 439 24.39 -1.91 -7.07
C LEU A 439 25.67 -1.43 -6.37
N ASP A 440 26.15 -0.26 -6.77
CA ASP A 440 27.36 0.37 -6.25
C ASP A 440 27.11 1.84 -5.95
N ILE A 441 26.79 2.14 -4.69
CA ILE A 441 26.61 3.49 -4.20
C ILE A 441 27.92 3.91 -3.53
N ARG A 442 28.61 4.88 -4.13
CA ARG A 442 29.88 5.40 -3.63
C ARG A 442 29.64 6.41 -2.52
N SER A 443 30.70 6.70 -1.78
CA SER A 443 30.67 7.76 -0.77
C SER A 443 30.76 9.16 -1.41
N LYS A 444 30.44 10.18 -0.63
CA LYS A 444 30.66 11.58 -1.04
C LYS A 444 32.13 11.89 -1.32
N ASP A 445 33.06 11.26 -0.60
CA ASP A 445 34.51 11.45 -0.78
C ASP A 445 35.00 10.87 -2.12
N GLU A 446 34.24 9.95 -2.72
CA GLU A 446 34.46 9.42 -4.08
C GLU A 446 33.70 10.23 -5.15
N GLY A 447 33.14 11.41 -4.80
CA GLY A 447 32.48 12.33 -5.72
C GLY A 447 31.01 11.97 -6.02
N GLU A 448 30.38 11.06 -5.26
CA GLU A 448 28.96 10.78 -5.40
C GLU A 448 28.12 11.84 -4.68
N ASN A 449 26.92 12.10 -5.20
CA ASN A 449 25.88 12.87 -4.50
C ASN A 449 24.55 12.15 -4.56
N ILE A 450 23.56 12.61 -3.80
CA ILE A 450 22.26 11.93 -3.69
C ILE A 450 21.54 11.85 -5.05
N PHE A 451 21.64 12.89 -5.89
CA PHE A 451 20.95 12.92 -7.18
C PHE A 451 21.52 11.85 -8.14
N SER A 452 22.87 11.72 -8.20
CA SER A 452 23.52 10.68 -9.00
C SER A 452 23.26 9.26 -8.43
N ALA A 453 23.23 9.12 -7.10
CA ALA A 453 22.92 7.84 -6.45
C ALA A 453 21.50 7.37 -6.76
N VAL A 454 20.50 8.27 -6.74
CA VAL A 454 19.12 7.97 -7.13
C VAL A 454 19.05 7.47 -8.57
N LYS A 455 19.72 8.15 -9.52
CA LYS A 455 19.79 7.71 -10.93
C LYS A 455 20.39 6.31 -11.08
N LYS A 456 21.46 6.01 -10.34
CA LYS A 456 22.06 4.66 -10.33
C LYS A 456 21.09 3.60 -9.80
N ILE A 457 20.36 3.91 -8.74
CA ILE A 457 19.35 3.02 -8.16
C ILE A 457 18.24 2.74 -9.18
N GLU A 458 17.75 3.76 -9.86
CA GLU A 458 16.74 3.60 -10.91
C GLU A 458 17.23 2.75 -12.09
N ALA A 459 18.42 3.05 -12.59
CA ALA A 459 19.04 2.26 -13.65
C ALA A 459 19.20 0.80 -13.24
N PHE A 460 19.57 0.55 -11.98
CA PHE A 460 19.65 -0.80 -11.42
C PHE A 460 18.28 -1.51 -11.45
N TYR A 461 17.20 -0.84 -11.01
CA TYR A 461 15.87 -1.45 -11.01
C TYR A 461 15.32 -1.66 -12.42
N ILE A 462 15.55 -0.75 -13.37
CA ILE A 462 15.17 -0.96 -14.78
C ILE A 462 15.87 -2.20 -15.33
N LYS A 463 17.19 -2.32 -15.16
CA LYS A 463 17.96 -3.50 -15.60
C LYS A 463 17.50 -4.79 -14.93
N LYS A 464 17.12 -4.72 -13.66
CA LYS A 464 16.57 -5.84 -12.91
C LYS A 464 15.21 -6.27 -13.46
N THR A 465 14.31 -5.34 -13.70
CA THR A 465 13.00 -5.59 -14.31
C THR A 465 13.15 -6.24 -15.69
N ASN A 466 14.08 -5.76 -16.51
CA ASN A 466 14.37 -6.34 -17.83
C ASN A 466 14.76 -7.81 -17.75
N LYS A 467 15.61 -8.18 -16.76
CA LYS A 467 15.99 -9.59 -16.54
C LYS A 467 14.80 -10.46 -16.13
N GLN A 468 13.80 -9.87 -15.50
CA GLN A 468 12.60 -10.58 -15.02
C GLN A 468 11.53 -10.75 -16.09
N VAL A 469 11.55 -9.97 -17.17
CA VAL A 469 10.49 -9.93 -18.22
C VAL A 469 10.14 -11.32 -18.76
N ASN A 470 11.11 -12.22 -18.93
CA ASN A 470 10.89 -13.59 -19.41
C ASN A 470 11.29 -14.68 -18.41
N ASN A 471 11.71 -14.29 -17.20
CA ASN A 471 12.12 -15.19 -16.14
C ASN A 471 11.11 -15.13 -14.99
N PRO A 472 10.38 -16.21 -14.71
CA PRO A 472 9.42 -16.22 -13.62
C PRO A 472 10.14 -16.00 -12.28
N PHE A 473 9.46 -15.34 -11.36
CA PHE A 473 9.93 -15.28 -9.99
C PHE A 473 10.02 -16.70 -9.41
N GLY A 474 11.16 -17.06 -8.87
CA GLY A 474 11.34 -18.32 -8.17
C GLY A 474 10.35 -18.46 -7.00
N SER A 475 9.88 -19.64 -6.72
CA SER A 475 8.89 -19.94 -5.67
C SER A 475 9.33 -19.57 -4.24
N GLY A 476 10.57 -19.14 -4.04
CA GLY A 476 11.12 -18.69 -2.74
C GLY A 476 11.39 -17.19 -2.65
N MET A 477 11.00 -16.40 -3.66
CA MET A 477 11.18 -14.96 -3.62
C MET A 477 10.13 -14.31 -2.75
N TRP A 478 10.59 -13.44 -1.89
CA TRP A 478 9.80 -12.69 -0.93
C TRP A 478 9.58 -11.26 -1.44
N ASN A 479 8.33 -10.85 -1.54
CA ASN A 479 7.97 -9.51 -2.00
C ASN A 479 7.70 -8.59 -0.80
N GLY A 480 8.70 -8.17 -0.06
CA GLY A 480 8.48 -7.25 1.05
C GLY A 480 9.76 -6.84 1.75
N LYS A 481 9.69 -5.73 2.45
CA LYS A 481 10.72 -5.26 3.38
C LYS A 481 10.58 -6.07 4.67
N VAL A 482 11.60 -6.81 5.07
CA VAL A 482 11.48 -7.67 6.26
C VAL A 482 11.33 -6.88 7.57
N TYR A 483 11.66 -5.61 7.57
CA TYR A 483 11.50 -4.68 8.70
C TYR A 483 10.15 -3.94 8.72
N GLU A 484 9.31 -4.10 7.74
CA GLU A 484 7.97 -3.51 7.74
C GLU A 484 7.11 -4.15 8.84
N VAL A 485 6.36 -3.33 9.58
CA VAL A 485 5.41 -3.82 10.59
C VAL A 485 4.14 -4.23 9.87
N ASN A 486 4.17 -5.41 9.26
CA ASN A 486 3.11 -5.91 8.40
C ASN A 486 3.07 -7.43 8.32
N ALA A 487 1.92 -7.94 7.85
CA ALA A 487 1.71 -9.29 7.35
C ALA A 487 0.90 -9.18 6.06
N PHE A 488 0.95 -10.18 5.18
CA PHE A 488 0.14 -10.16 3.95
C PHE A 488 -0.09 -11.53 3.34
N ASN A 489 -1.24 -11.71 2.71
CA ASN A 489 -1.54 -12.83 1.84
C ASN A 489 -1.02 -12.58 0.41
N GLY A 490 -0.31 -13.54 -0.16
CA GLY A 490 0.14 -13.49 -1.54
C GLY A 490 -0.78 -14.29 -2.46
N PHE A 491 -1.77 -13.66 -3.06
CA PHE A 491 -2.75 -14.33 -3.91
C PHE A 491 -2.10 -15.06 -5.09
N THR A 492 -1.19 -14.39 -5.80
CA THR A 492 -0.56 -14.89 -7.04
C THR A 492 0.45 -16.02 -6.83
N ASN A 493 0.80 -16.34 -5.59
CA ASN A 493 1.69 -17.46 -5.25
C ASN A 493 1.14 -18.35 -4.15
N ASN A 494 -0.08 -18.08 -3.67
CA ASN A 494 -0.76 -18.75 -2.56
C ASN A 494 0.14 -18.86 -1.32
N SER A 495 0.50 -17.71 -0.73
CA SER A 495 1.40 -17.65 0.42
C SER A 495 0.85 -16.78 1.54
N ILE A 496 1.26 -17.10 2.77
CA ILE A 496 1.12 -16.25 3.96
C ILE A 496 2.50 -15.75 4.34
N ASN A 497 2.60 -14.46 4.59
CA ASN A 497 3.86 -13.77 4.83
C ASN A 497 3.75 -12.99 6.14
N ILE A 498 4.37 -13.49 7.21
CA ILE A 498 4.50 -12.83 8.51
C ILE A 498 5.94 -12.31 8.58
N ILE A 499 6.13 -11.02 8.33
CA ILE A 499 7.47 -10.44 8.19
C ILE A 499 8.05 -10.01 9.54
N ALA A 500 9.39 -9.89 9.62
CA ALA A 500 10.06 -9.75 10.91
C ALA A 500 9.69 -8.47 11.67
N GLY A 501 9.38 -7.39 10.97
CA GLY A 501 9.01 -6.12 11.60
C GLY A 501 7.82 -6.22 12.54
N ILE A 502 6.81 -7.08 12.25
CA ILE A 502 5.65 -7.27 13.12
C ILE A 502 5.94 -8.15 14.35
N LEU A 503 7.08 -8.87 14.37
CA LEU A 503 7.42 -9.79 15.44
C LEU A 503 8.02 -9.08 16.65
N GLY A 504 7.19 -8.27 17.32
CA GLY A 504 7.56 -7.52 18.53
C GLY A 504 6.42 -6.63 19.01
N GLY A 505 6.67 -5.84 20.06
CA GLY A 505 5.70 -4.91 20.64
C GLY A 505 4.41 -5.60 21.08
N ALA A 506 3.27 -5.02 20.76
CA ALA A 506 1.95 -5.56 21.09
C ALA A 506 1.57 -6.83 20.29
N PHE A 507 2.28 -7.15 19.21
CA PHE A 507 1.94 -8.28 18.33
C PHE A 507 2.50 -9.60 18.82
N PHE A 508 3.73 -9.59 19.31
CA PHE A 508 4.47 -10.81 19.65
C PHE A 508 5.49 -10.58 20.76
N GLY A 509 5.48 -11.44 21.76
CA GLY A 509 6.48 -11.54 22.81
C GLY A 509 6.83 -13.00 23.09
N ARG A 510 8.09 -13.26 23.52
CA ARG A 510 8.55 -14.62 23.83
C ARG A 510 7.70 -15.27 24.92
N ASP A 511 7.35 -14.49 25.95
CA ASP A 511 6.64 -14.94 27.15
C ASP A 511 5.15 -14.55 27.13
N MET A 512 4.65 -14.10 25.97
CA MET A 512 3.25 -13.74 25.78
C MET A 512 2.36 -14.99 25.97
N LYS A 513 1.32 -14.86 26.80
CA LYS A 513 0.33 -15.92 26.99
C LYS A 513 -0.39 -16.27 25.70
N ASP A 514 -0.97 -17.46 25.63
CA ASP A 514 -1.68 -17.87 24.40
C ASP A 514 -2.90 -16.98 24.11
N GLU A 515 -3.59 -16.50 25.14
CA GLU A 515 -4.74 -15.60 25.04
C GLU A 515 -4.34 -14.27 24.41
N GLU A 516 -3.23 -13.68 24.87
CA GLU A 516 -2.68 -12.45 24.33
C GLU A 516 -2.19 -12.67 22.90
N LEU A 517 -1.45 -13.77 22.67
CA LEU A 517 -0.94 -14.12 21.35
C LEU A 517 -2.08 -14.34 20.33
N TYR A 518 -3.18 -14.99 20.75
CA TYR A 518 -4.33 -15.23 19.89
C TYR A 518 -5.09 -13.94 19.58
N GLY A 519 -5.26 -13.04 20.57
CA GLY A 519 -5.87 -11.73 20.37
C GLY A 519 -5.01 -10.77 19.53
N ALA A 520 -3.70 -11.00 19.47
CA ALA A 520 -2.74 -10.17 18.73
C ALA A 520 -2.30 -10.83 17.42
N LEU A 521 -1.09 -11.39 17.35
CA LEU A 521 -0.52 -11.96 16.11
C LEU A 521 -1.35 -13.16 15.60
N GLY A 522 -1.99 -13.92 16.48
CA GLY A 522 -2.85 -15.04 16.09
C GLY A 522 -4.01 -14.58 15.21
N MET A 523 -4.69 -13.50 15.62
CA MET A 523 -5.76 -12.88 14.84
C MET A 523 -5.23 -12.38 13.49
N VAL A 524 -4.07 -11.71 13.45
CA VAL A 524 -3.44 -11.30 12.20
C VAL A 524 -3.15 -12.49 11.29
N ILE A 525 -2.62 -13.60 11.82
CA ILE A 525 -2.41 -14.84 11.05
C ILE A 525 -3.73 -15.38 10.48
N GLY A 526 -4.79 -15.41 11.30
CA GLY A 526 -6.11 -15.83 10.86
C GLY A 526 -6.69 -14.91 9.78
N HIS A 527 -6.50 -13.60 9.92
CA HIS A 527 -6.86 -12.58 8.95
C HIS A 527 -6.17 -12.83 7.59
N GLU A 528 -4.85 -13.05 7.58
CA GLU A 528 -4.11 -13.33 6.35
C GLU A 528 -4.54 -14.66 5.68
N ILE A 529 -4.90 -15.66 6.48
CA ILE A 529 -5.46 -16.91 5.93
C ILE A 529 -6.82 -16.63 5.30
N SER A 530 -7.65 -15.81 5.93
CA SER A 530 -8.98 -15.46 5.45
C SER A 530 -8.97 -14.73 4.12
N HIS A 531 -7.95 -13.92 3.85
CA HIS A 531 -7.73 -13.31 2.54
C HIS A 531 -7.62 -14.30 1.37
N SER A 532 -7.29 -15.55 1.63
CA SER A 532 -7.39 -16.59 0.59
C SER A 532 -8.81 -16.78 0.04
N PHE A 533 -9.81 -16.29 0.76
CA PHE A 533 -11.24 -16.50 0.51
C PHE A 533 -12.10 -15.23 0.64
N ASP A 534 -11.49 -14.05 0.64
CA ASP A 534 -12.22 -12.79 0.47
C ASP A 534 -12.63 -12.57 -0.99
N ALA A 535 -13.27 -11.45 -1.29
CA ALA A 535 -13.76 -11.14 -2.64
C ALA A 535 -12.65 -11.08 -3.70
N THR A 536 -11.40 -10.83 -3.31
CA THR A 536 -10.23 -10.85 -4.20
C THR A 536 -9.56 -12.22 -4.22
N GLY A 537 -9.20 -12.75 -3.06
CA GLY A 537 -8.44 -14.01 -2.94
C GLY A 537 -9.21 -15.22 -3.45
N SER A 538 -10.55 -15.23 -3.33
CA SER A 538 -11.41 -16.29 -3.85
C SER A 538 -11.30 -16.51 -5.37
N GLN A 539 -10.82 -15.51 -6.12
CA GLN A 539 -10.59 -15.59 -7.56
C GLN A 539 -9.33 -16.39 -7.93
N PHE A 540 -8.44 -16.69 -6.97
CA PHE A 540 -7.18 -17.39 -7.19
C PHE A 540 -7.23 -18.83 -6.68
N ASP A 541 -6.75 -19.76 -7.48
CA ASP A 541 -6.70 -21.19 -7.15
C ASP A 541 -5.52 -21.54 -6.19
N LYS A 542 -5.39 -22.81 -5.85
CA LYS A 542 -4.32 -23.33 -4.98
C LYS A 542 -2.89 -23.10 -5.48
N ARG A 543 -2.69 -22.72 -6.75
CA ARG A 543 -1.39 -22.39 -7.34
C ARG A 543 -1.15 -20.89 -7.41
N GLY A 544 -2.14 -20.09 -7.05
CA GLY A 544 -2.14 -18.64 -7.24
C GLY A 544 -2.51 -18.21 -8.66
N ALA A 545 -3.12 -19.11 -9.44
CA ALA A 545 -3.65 -18.78 -10.76
C ALA A 545 -5.05 -18.19 -10.63
N MET A 546 -5.26 -17.05 -11.29
CA MET A 546 -6.58 -16.45 -11.39
C MET A 546 -7.46 -17.30 -12.31
N ARG A 547 -8.41 -17.99 -11.74
CA ARG A 547 -9.41 -18.80 -12.42
C ARG A 547 -10.57 -19.13 -11.52
N ASN A 548 -11.78 -19.26 -12.08
CA ASN A 548 -12.92 -19.76 -11.32
C ASN A 548 -12.71 -21.24 -10.95
N TRP A 549 -12.72 -21.54 -9.66
CA TRP A 549 -12.61 -22.89 -9.09
C TRP A 549 -13.86 -23.28 -8.28
N TRP A 550 -14.84 -22.40 -8.19
CA TRP A 550 -16.11 -22.58 -7.50
C TRP A 550 -17.13 -23.29 -8.42
N THR A 551 -18.21 -23.81 -7.84
CA THR A 551 -19.44 -24.05 -8.61
C THR A 551 -20.21 -22.74 -8.75
N GLU A 552 -21.06 -22.61 -9.76
CA GLU A 552 -21.87 -21.39 -9.97
C GLU A 552 -22.76 -21.09 -8.75
N LYS A 553 -23.39 -22.14 -8.16
CA LYS A 553 -24.23 -21.99 -6.97
C LYS A 553 -23.44 -21.47 -5.77
N ASP A 554 -22.28 -22.05 -5.52
CA ASP A 554 -21.46 -21.66 -4.37
C ASP A 554 -20.87 -20.25 -4.57
N TRP A 555 -20.53 -19.89 -5.80
CA TRP A 555 -20.05 -18.53 -6.12
C TRP A 555 -21.16 -17.50 -5.87
N ALA A 556 -22.39 -17.73 -6.34
CA ALA A 556 -23.52 -16.84 -6.08
C ALA A 556 -23.80 -16.68 -4.57
N ALA A 557 -23.72 -17.76 -3.80
CA ALA A 557 -23.88 -17.73 -2.34
C ALA A 557 -22.74 -16.98 -1.63
N PHE A 558 -21.52 -17.04 -2.19
CA PHE A 558 -20.38 -16.29 -1.71
C PHE A 558 -20.55 -14.78 -1.99
N GLU A 559 -20.96 -14.40 -3.22
CA GLU A 559 -21.21 -13.01 -3.59
C GLU A 559 -22.31 -12.37 -2.72
N GLU A 560 -23.37 -13.13 -2.40
CA GLU A 560 -24.41 -12.65 -1.47
C GLU A 560 -23.84 -12.35 -0.08
N ARG A 561 -22.93 -13.20 0.44
CA ARG A 561 -22.30 -13.00 1.76
C ARG A 561 -21.36 -11.79 1.78
N THR A 562 -20.54 -11.64 0.76
CA THR A 562 -19.64 -10.49 0.64
C THR A 562 -20.42 -9.19 0.47
N LYS A 563 -21.52 -9.23 -0.29
CA LYS A 563 -22.43 -8.09 -0.43
C LYS A 563 -23.06 -7.69 0.92
N LYS A 564 -23.50 -8.63 1.75
CA LYS A 564 -24.05 -8.30 3.09
C LYS A 564 -23.02 -7.58 3.97
N ILE A 565 -21.73 -7.93 3.87
CA ILE A 565 -20.66 -7.22 4.57
C ILE A 565 -20.53 -5.79 4.03
N ALA A 566 -20.51 -5.63 2.71
CA ALA A 566 -20.43 -4.31 2.08
C ALA A 566 -21.63 -3.42 2.48
N ASP A 567 -22.85 -3.93 2.33
CA ASP A 567 -24.09 -3.22 2.70
C ASP A 567 -24.09 -2.79 4.18
N TYR A 568 -23.53 -3.65 5.07
CA TYR A 568 -23.43 -3.35 6.49
C TYR A 568 -22.53 -2.12 6.75
N PHE A 569 -21.37 -2.04 6.08
CA PHE A 569 -20.48 -0.87 6.20
C PHE A 569 -21.07 0.39 5.53
N ASP A 570 -21.75 0.25 4.39
CA ASP A 570 -22.42 1.36 3.71
C ASP A 570 -23.55 1.96 4.57
N SER A 571 -24.11 1.18 5.51
CA SER A 571 -25.16 1.66 6.43
C SER A 571 -24.64 2.50 7.60
N MET A 572 -23.31 2.62 7.79
CA MET A 572 -22.71 3.27 8.96
C MET A 572 -21.97 4.55 8.61
N ASN A 573 -22.26 5.64 9.30
CA ASN A 573 -21.42 6.84 9.26
C ASN A 573 -20.16 6.62 10.11
N THR A 574 -18.99 6.70 9.50
CA THR A 574 -17.70 6.35 10.11
C THR A 574 -16.82 7.55 10.44
N LEU A 575 -17.07 8.70 9.80
CA LEU A 575 -16.40 9.97 10.08
C LEU A 575 -17.37 11.15 9.87
N GLY A 576 -17.97 11.64 10.95
CA GLY A 576 -19.04 12.63 10.88
C GLY A 576 -20.30 12.03 10.24
N ASP A 577 -20.75 12.64 9.15
CA ASP A 577 -21.87 12.20 8.30
C ASP A 577 -21.45 11.34 7.09
N ARG A 578 -20.18 11.00 7.00
CA ARG A 578 -19.58 10.25 5.88
C ARG A 578 -19.30 8.80 6.28
N HIS A 579 -19.37 7.88 5.33
CA HIS A 579 -19.06 6.46 5.49
C HIS A 579 -17.87 6.04 4.63
N GLN A 580 -17.20 4.96 5.02
CA GLN A 580 -16.26 4.24 4.15
C GLN A 580 -17.06 3.38 3.17
N SER A 581 -16.64 3.34 1.89
CA SER A 581 -17.28 2.47 0.89
C SER A 581 -17.22 1.00 1.33
N GLY A 582 -18.38 0.38 1.54
CA GLY A 582 -18.46 -1.03 1.89
C GLY A 582 -17.83 -1.93 0.83
N LYS A 583 -17.94 -1.55 -0.44
CA LYS A 583 -17.26 -2.24 -1.55
C LYS A 583 -15.74 -2.25 -1.39
N THR A 584 -15.17 -1.17 -0.86
CA THR A 584 -13.72 -1.05 -0.63
C THR A 584 -13.27 -1.84 0.59
N VAL A 585 -14.03 -1.80 1.70
CA VAL A 585 -13.59 -2.38 2.99
C VAL A 585 -14.05 -3.81 3.23
N GLN A 586 -14.94 -4.37 2.41
CA GLN A 586 -15.52 -5.70 2.64
C GLN A 586 -14.49 -6.83 2.74
N GLY A 587 -13.42 -6.79 1.96
CA GLY A 587 -12.38 -7.81 1.97
C GLY A 587 -11.65 -7.87 3.30
N GLU A 588 -11.25 -6.71 3.82
CA GLU A 588 -10.57 -6.56 5.09
C GLU A 588 -11.48 -6.89 6.28
N ALA A 589 -12.74 -6.45 6.21
CA ALA A 589 -13.74 -6.77 7.23
C ALA A 589 -14.04 -8.28 7.28
N ALA A 590 -14.15 -8.93 6.13
CA ALA A 590 -14.32 -10.38 6.04
C ALA A 590 -13.12 -11.14 6.62
N ALA A 591 -11.91 -10.62 6.38
CA ALA A 591 -10.68 -11.20 6.90
C ALA A 591 -10.56 -11.04 8.42
N ASP A 592 -10.96 -9.89 9.00
CA ASP A 592 -11.02 -9.69 10.45
C ASP A 592 -11.98 -10.67 11.12
N ILE A 593 -13.20 -10.83 10.57
CA ILE A 593 -14.19 -11.78 11.09
C ILE A 593 -13.66 -13.21 11.03
N GLY A 594 -13.06 -13.62 9.91
CA GLY A 594 -12.45 -14.93 9.74
C GLY A 594 -11.28 -15.18 10.69
N GLY A 595 -10.47 -14.14 10.93
CA GLY A 595 -9.34 -14.17 11.87
C GLY A 595 -9.79 -14.44 13.31
N VAL A 596 -10.76 -13.69 13.80
CA VAL A 596 -11.33 -13.89 15.15
C VAL A 596 -12.01 -15.25 15.24
N LYS A 597 -12.78 -15.67 14.22
CA LYS A 597 -13.46 -16.96 14.20
C LYS A 597 -12.51 -18.14 14.38
N VAL A 598 -11.40 -18.16 13.65
CA VAL A 598 -10.45 -19.27 13.76
C VAL A 598 -9.71 -19.28 15.10
N MET A 599 -9.44 -18.10 15.69
CA MET A 599 -8.83 -18.02 17.02
C MET A 599 -9.81 -18.49 18.11
N LEU A 600 -11.09 -18.14 18.03
CA LEU A 600 -12.12 -18.67 18.91
C LEU A 600 -12.26 -20.21 18.78
N ALA A 601 -12.18 -20.76 17.57
CA ALA A 601 -12.19 -22.20 17.38
C ALA A 601 -10.96 -22.91 17.99
N LEU A 602 -9.79 -22.28 17.95
CA LEU A 602 -8.56 -22.78 18.58
C LEU A 602 -8.63 -22.65 20.12
N SER A 603 -9.20 -21.57 20.64
CA SER A 603 -9.31 -21.32 22.08
C SER A 603 -10.18 -22.36 22.79
N LYS A 604 -11.25 -22.82 22.13
CA LYS A 604 -12.14 -23.89 22.66
C LYS A 604 -11.43 -25.23 22.98
N LYS A 605 -10.23 -25.42 22.44
CA LYS A 605 -9.41 -26.63 22.69
C LYS A 605 -8.48 -26.47 23.91
N LYS A 606 -8.47 -25.29 24.53
CA LYS A 606 -7.62 -24.98 25.67
C LYS A 606 -8.46 -24.90 26.95
N SER A 607 -8.14 -25.75 27.92
CA SER A 607 -8.77 -25.68 29.22
C SER A 607 -8.37 -24.39 29.94
N GLY A 608 -9.35 -23.71 30.54
CA GLY A 608 -9.10 -22.51 31.34
C GLY A 608 -8.67 -21.29 30.53
N PHE A 609 -9.01 -21.24 29.25
CA PHE A 609 -8.67 -20.08 28.39
C PHE A 609 -9.37 -18.80 28.87
N ASP A 610 -8.59 -17.74 29.09
CA ASP A 610 -9.08 -16.44 29.55
C ASP A 610 -9.61 -15.62 28.36
N TYR A 611 -10.93 -15.69 28.14
CA TYR A 611 -11.58 -14.93 27.06
C TYR A 611 -11.57 -13.43 27.27
N ASP A 612 -11.53 -12.94 28.52
CA ASP A 612 -11.40 -11.50 28.81
C ASP A 612 -10.07 -10.98 28.32
N LEU A 613 -8.99 -11.68 28.66
CA LEU A 613 -7.66 -11.33 28.17
C LEU A 613 -7.56 -11.39 26.64
N PHE A 614 -8.15 -12.40 26.01
CA PHE A 614 -8.19 -12.55 24.55
C PHE A 614 -8.88 -11.37 23.87
N PHE A 615 -10.13 -11.06 24.24
CA PHE A 615 -10.89 -9.99 23.60
C PHE A 615 -10.29 -8.61 23.87
N LYS A 616 -9.79 -8.37 25.08
CA LYS A 616 -9.10 -7.12 25.42
C LYS A 616 -7.76 -6.98 24.68
N SER A 617 -7.01 -8.06 24.49
CA SER A 617 -5.78 -8.04 23.71
C SER A 617 -6.08 -7.69 22.24
N TYR A 618 -7.16 -8.22 21.67
CA TYR A 618 -7.62 -7.86 20.34
C TYR A 618 -7.98 -6.37 20.24
N ALA A 619 -8.74 -5.83 21.18
CA ALA A 619 -9.08 -4.41 21.17
C ALA A 619 -7.86 -3.49 21.34
N ARG A 620 -6.91 -3.86 22.20
CA ARG A 620 -5.65 -3.12 22.43
C ARG A 620 -4.72 -3.14 21.22
N LEU A 621 -4.71 -4.25 20.46
CA LEU A 621 -3.94 -4.34 19.22
C LEU A 621 -4.35 -3.24 18.23
N TRP A 622 -5.65 -2.93 18.15
CA TRP A 622 -6.19 -1.91 17.27
C TRP A 622 -6.28 -0.51 17.88
N ALA A 623 -5.76 -0.32 19.13
CA ALA A 623 -5.70 1.02 19.70
C ALA A 623 -4.97 1.98 18.77
N SER A 624 -5.65 3.05 18.36
CA SER A 624 -5.09 4.03 17.42
C SER A 624 -5.67 5.43 17.65
N LEU A 625 -4.87 6.44 17.32
CA LEU A 625 -5.24 7.84 17.32
C LEU A 625 -4.60 8.51 16.11
N CYS A 626 -5.34 9.32 15.35
CA CYS A 626 -4.83 9.99 14.16
C CYS A 626 -5.28 11.44 14.05
N GLN A 627 -4.54 12.24 13.29
CA GLN A 627 -4.92 13.60 12.90
C GLN A 627 -6.16 13.58 12.02
N LYS A 628 -6.93 14.68 12.04
CA LYS A 628 -8.15 14.79 11.26
C LYS A 628 -7.89 14.68 9.76
N GLU A 629 -6.85 15.34 9.27
CA GLU A 629 -6.43 15.30 7.87
C GLU A 629 -6.08 13.87 7.44
N PHE A 630 -5.45 13.10 8.33
CA PHE A 630 -5.14 11.71 8.08
C PHE A 630 -6.38 10.82 8.11
N ALA A 631 -7.35 11.10 8.99
CA ALA A 631 -8.64 10.41 9.02
C ALA A 631 -9.42 10.64 7.71
N ASP A 632 -9.41 11.87 7.16
CA ASP A 632 -10.01 12.19 5.86
C ASP A 632 -9.33 11.40 4.72
N ILE A 633 -8.02 11.24 4.80
CA ILE A 633 -7.28 10.38 3.88
C ILE A 633 -7.74 8.92 4.04
N ARG A 634 -7.80 8.36 5.22
CA ARG A 634 -8.24 6.97 5.46
C ARG A 634 -9.66 6.72 4.95
N LEU A 635 -10.60 7.63 5.27
CA LEU A 635 -12.00 7.49 4.87
C LEU A 635 -12.15 7.16 3.38
N ASN A 636 -11.37 7.83 2.56
CA ASN A 636 -11.54 7.79 1.12
C ASN A 636 -10.62 6.78 0.42
N LYS A 637 -9.62 6.21 1.13
CA LYS A 637 -8.48 5.61 0.48
C LYS A 637 -8.02 4.30 1.11
N ASP A 638 -8.33 4.07 2.38
CA ASP A 638 -7.95 2.87 3.09
C ASP A 638 -8.92 1.73 2.76
N THR A 639 -8.38 0.58 2.37
CA THR A 639 -9.19 -0.64 2.21
C THR A 639 -9.58 -1.25 3.55
N HIS A 640 -8.95 -0.80 4.64
CA HIS A 640 -9.27 -1.26 5.99
C HIS A 640 -10.34 -0.36 6.61
N PRO A 641 -11.32 -0.92 7.32
CA PRO A 641 -12.18 -0.15 8.20
C PRO A 641 -11.36 0.66 9.22
N PHE A 642 -11.93 1.73 9.78
CA PHE A 642 -11.31 2.41 10.93
C PHE A 642 -11.10 1.42 12.08
N ASP A 643 -10.03 1.60 12.84
CA ASP A 643 -9.57 0.61 13.82
C ASP A 643 -10.62 0.29 14.89
N TYR A 644 -11.45 1.26 15.30
CA TYR A 644 -12.58 1.01 16.23
C TYR A 644 -13.66 0.11 15.62
N LEU A 645 -13.89 0.17 14.31
CA LEU A 645 -14.82 -0.71 13.58
C LEU A 645 -14.22 -2.11 13.41
N ARG A 646 -12.90 -2.22 13.17
CA ARG A 646 -12.22 -3.51 13.14
C ARG A 646 -12.43 -4.31 14.43
N VAL A 647 -12.58 -3.62 15.57
CA VAL A 647 -12.91 -4.25 16.85
C VAL A 647 -14.41 -4.47 17.00
N ASN A 648 -15.19 -3.40 17.02
CA ASN A 648 -16.59 -3.45 17.39
C ASN A 648 -17.44 -4.25 16.39
N VAL A 649 -17.31 -3.93 15.08
CA VAL A 649 -18.05 -4.64 14.04
C VAL A 649 -17.67 -6.11 13.98
N THR A 650 -16.39 -6.43 14.14
CA THR A 650 -15.94 -7.82 14.14
C THR A 650 -16.48 -8.58 15.32
N LEU A 651 -16.32 -8.08 16.55
CA LEU A 651 -16.69 -8.81 17.76
C LEU A 651 -18.19 -9.03 17.91
N GLN A 652 -19.03 -8.07 17.47
CA GLN A 652 -20.49 -8.24 17.54
C GLN A 652 -21.03 -9.36 16.62
N GLN A 653 -20.22 -9.91 15.71
CA GLN A 653 -20.62 -11.07 14.90
C GLN A 653 -20.61 -12.38 15.67
N PHE A 654 -20.00 -12.44 16.88
CA PHE A 654 -19.75 -13.68 17.59
C PHE A 654 -20.62 -13.85 18.82
N GLU A 655 -21.34 -14.99 18.86
CA GLU A 655 -22.16 -15.40 20.01
C GLU A 655 -21.32 -15.55 21.27
N GLU A 656 -20.08 -16.08 21.16
CA GLU A 656 -19.13 -16.24 22.27
C GLU A 656 -18.83 -14.91 22.96
N PHE A 657 -18.71 -13.82 22.18
CA PHE A 657 -18.50 -12.48 22.72
C PHE A 657 -19.72 -11.97 23.46
N HIS A 658 -20.92 -12.14 22.86
CA HIS A 658 -22.19 -11.74 23.48
C HIS A 658 -22.43 -12.46 24.80
N GLN A 659 -22.23 -13.78 24.82
CA GLN A 659 -22.44 -14.60 26.04
C GLN A 659 -21.44 -14.27 27.13
N PHE A 660 -20.16 -14.06 26.77
CA PHE A 660 -19.10 -13.80 27.74
C PHE A 660 -19.31 -12.47 28.49
N TYR A 661 -19.67 -11.40 27.76
CA TYR A 661 -19.91 -10.08 28.38
C TYR A 661 -21.37 -9.81 28.77
N GLY A 662 -22.29 -10.77 28.58
CA GLY A 662 -23.69 -10.62 28.88
C GLY A 662 -24.43 -9.59 28.06
N ILE A 663 -24.00 -9.42 26.76
CA ILE A 663 -24.58 -8.44 25.84
C ILE A 663 -25.99 -8.87 25.44
N LYS A 664 -26.94 -7.93 25.50
CA LYS A 664 -28.37 -8.16 25.29
C LYS A 664 -28.97 -7.05 24.41
N PRO A 665 -30.18 -7.27 23.87
CA PRO A 665 -30.91 -6.22 23.13
C PRO A 665 -30.98 -4.91 23.91
N GLY A 666 -30.59 -3.82 23.26
CA GLY A 666 -30.46 -2.48 23.83
C GLY A 666 -29.03 -2.05 24.16
N ASP A 667 -28.08 -2.97 24.26
CA ASP A 667 -26.66 -2.65 24.39
C ASP A 667 -26.08 -2.24 23.02
N GLY A 668 -25.12 -1.31 22.98
CA GLY A 668 -24.54 -0.81 21.74
C GLY A 668 -23.73 -1.85 20.94
N MET A 669 -23.18 -2.89 21.63
CA MET A 669 -22.50 -4.03 21.00
C MET A 669 -23.46 -5.14 20.58
N TYR A 670 -24.77 -5.03 20.84
CA TYR A 670 -25.70 -6.07 20.44
C TYR A 670 -25.97 -6.08 18.94
N LEU A 671 -25.85 -7.22 18.33
CA LEU A 671 -26.29 -7.51 16.97
C LEU A 671 -27.10 -8.79 16.95
N ALA A 672 -28.36 -8.67 16.52
CA ALA A 672 -29.25 -9.83 16.43
C ALA A 672 -28.68 -10.90 15.48
N PRO A 673 -28.82 -12.19 15.80
CA PRO A 673 -28.19 -13.28 15.05
C PRO A 673 -28.45 -13.25 13.53
N GLU A 674 -29.68 -12.89 13.14
CA GLU A 674 -30.10 -12.80 11.73
C GLU A 674 -29.48 -11.62 10.97
N LYS A 675 -28.95 -10.61 11.67
CA LYS A 675 -28.24 -9.46 11.12
C LYS A 675 -26.73 -9.66 11.05
N ARG A 676 -26.21 -10.72 11.67
CA ARG A 676 -24.77 -11.01 11.67
C ARG A 676 -24.30 -11.38 10.28
N VAL A 677 -23.11 -10.91 9.93
CA VAL A 677 -22.50 -11.11 8.63
C VAL A 677 -21.19 -11.88 8.76
N GLY A 678 -20.83 -12.61 7.73
CA GLY A 678 -19.60 -13.38 7.67
C GLY A 678 -19.59 -14.33 6.49
N ILE A 679 -18.41 -14.75 6.09
CA ILE A 679 -18.26 -15.73 5.01
C ILE A 679 -18.30 -17.15 5.58
N TRP A 680 -17.61 -17.37 6.71
CA TRP A 680 -17.37 -18.70 7.29
C TRP A 680 -18.13 -18.95 8.57
#